data_a5d637a7044cff3844a58bf7dc950f0c
#
_entry.id   a5d637a7044cff3844a58bf7dc950f0c
#
_cell.length_a   1.000
_cell.length_b   1.000
_cell.length_c   1.000
_cell.angle_alpha   90.00
_cell.angle_beta   90.00
_cell.angle_gamma   90.00
#
_symmetry.space_group_name_H-M   'P 1'
#
loop_
_entity.id
_entity.type
_entity.pdbx_description
1 polymer ?
#
loop_
_entity_poly.entity_id
_entity_poly.type
_entity_poly.pdbx_seq_one_letter_code
_entity_poly.pdbx_strand_id
1 'polypeptide(L)'
;MSLAGELSTVNFDALAASLDGEFYADQTMRTLYATDASAYREMPQAVALPKTVEDLKKLIAFAREHRTSIIPRTAGTSLAGQVVGGGIVVDVSKYFNKILEFNPEERSVWVQPGVVRDELNLFLKPHGLMFGPETSTANRAMMGGMVGNNSCGSNSVVYGSTREHLLAVKALLADGSEVGFENLTGLRFDELVETASRKNGSATLLDHIFLSTRALLSNPQTQTEIRRNFPKKSVERRNTGYALDLLIDAEPFTPGGGAFNFCKIIAGSEGTLCFLTEIKLHLVPLPAREAGLLCVHFHSIDEALRANVIAMQHRPSASELIDHYILECTKENSEQRKNRFFVEGDPGAILVIEFRRDNREDVTAAAAALENELRRAGYGYHFPLLFGEDTTKIWTLRKAGLGLLSNLPGDEKAVAVIEDTAVDVADLPAYIRDFNQILEKHGLHSVHYAHAGSGELHLRPIINLKTEEGNRQFRAIAEEIARLVKKYNGSLSGEHGDGRLRGEFIPFMVGPKNYELMREIKRTWDPEGIFNPGKIVDTPPMDTSLRYTPGQQTPEFKTYFRFADQDVLQHAEQCNGSGDCRKTHLTGGTMCPSYMATRNEKDTTRARANILREVLTRSEKPNRFDSEEVKAVMDLCLSCKACKAECPSNVDVAKLKAEFLQNYHDVQGVPFRSWLTGNFSTVARVASFVPWAYNLIFGTKFLRRLANQVVGYHPDRSVPLLAGRTFSNWWKKRNLGGRRPELDRRVFLFADEFTNFLDVEIGKKAVYLLERLGYDVMVPDTHLESGRAYLSKGMLREGKKIANRNVMLLREWVTEETPLVGIEPSAILTFRDEYPDLVDDELLADAKVLARNALTFEEFFAREIDAKRITKEQFTQEKRLIKLHGHCQQKAVSNLVSSKKMLGLPENYDVQLIPSGCCGMAGSFGYEAEHYDVSMKIGELVLFPTIRQQPQDVIIAAPGTSCRHQIYDGTGRTAFHPIEILYAALR
;
A
#
# COMPACT_ATOMS: atom_id res chain seq x y z
N MET A 1 -32.30 -23.26 8.62
CA MET A 1 -32.78 -22.97 9.99
C MET A 1 -31.83 -21.97 10.60
N SER A 2 -32.30 -20.75 10.84
CA SER A 2 -31.56 -19.60 11.37
C SER A 2 -31.06 -19.93 12.80
N LEU A 3 -29.74 -19.93 13.00
CA LEU A 3 -29.08 -19.85 14.32
C LEU A 3 -29.08 -18.39 14.84
N ALA A 4 -30.24 -17.75 14.80
CA ALA A 4 -30.51 -16.50 15.51
C ALA A 4 -31.17 -16.85 16.85
N GLY A 5 -30.49 -17.70 17.66
CA GLY A 5 -30.85 -17.99 19.02
C GLY A 5 -29.91 -17.24 19.95
N GLU A 6 -30.49 -16.36 20.76
CA GLU A 6 -29.97 -15.71 21.98
C GLU A 6 -28.43 -15.64 22.07
N LEU A 7 -27.87 -14.58 21.49
CA LEU A 7 -26.56 -14.06 21.87
C LEU A 7 -26.66 -13.64 23.34
N SER A 8 -26.37 -14.54 24.28
CA SER A 8 -25.93 -14.17 25.61
C SER A 8 -24.79 -13.18 25.39
N THR A 9 -24.89 -12.00 25.95
CA THR A 9 -23.89 -10.96 25.86
C THR A 9 -22.58 -11.52 26.40
N VAL A 10 -21.72 -12.01 25.49
CA VAL A 10 -20.38 -12.51 25.86
C VAL A 10 -19.65 -11.36 26.53
N ASN A 11 -19.29 -11.55 27.79
CA ASN A 11 -18.54 -10.51 28.51
C ASN A 11 -17.05 -10.60 28.16
N PHE A 12 -16.59 -9.67 27.34
CA PHE A 12 -15.19 -9.57 26.92
C PHE A 12 -14.27 -8.87 27.95
N ASP A 13 -14.80 -8.25 29.00
CA ASP A 13 -14.01 -7.42 29.93
C ASP A 13 -12.96 -8.25 30.67
N ALA A 14 -13.35 -9.43 31.16
CA ALA A 14 -12.43 -10.34 31.83
C ALA A 14 -11.31 -10.86 30.91
N LEU A 15 -11.63 -11.17 29.66
CA LEU A 15 -10.66 -11.57 28.65
C LEU A 15 -9.70 -10.40 28.38
N ALA A 16 -10.23 -9.23 28.07
CA ALA A 16 -9.44 -8.02 27.78
C ALA A 16 -8.46 -7.68 28.92
N ALA A 17 -8.92 -7.77 30.17
CA ALA A 17 -8.09 -7.50 31.35
C ALA A 17 -7.00 -8.57 31.59
N SER A 18 -7.15 -9.78 31.04
CA SER A 18 -6.21 -10.88 31.21
C SER A 18 -5.06 -10.86 30.19
N LEU A 19 -5.22 -10.17 29.06
CA LEU A 19 -4.25 -10.13 27.96
C LEU A 19 -3.17 -9.09 28.23
N ASP A 20 -1.92 -9.40 27.86
CA ASP A 20 -0.83 -8.44 27.77
C ASP A 20 -0.95 -7.56 26.53
N GLY A 21 -1.65 -8.06 25.51
CA GLY A 21 -1.93 -7.42 24.26
C GLY A 21 -3.08 -6.42 24.31
N GLU A 22 -3.56 -6.04 23.12
CA GLU A 22 -4.68 -5.12 22.97
C GLU A 22 -5.95 -5.89 22.60
N PHE A 23 -7.11 -5.46 23.10
CA PHE A 23 -8.40 -6.06 22.79
C PHE A 23 -9.47 -4.99 22.56
N TYR A 24 -10.24 -5.11 21.51
CA TYR A 24 -11.23 -4.13 21.07
C TYR A 24 -12.56 -4.80 20.76
N ALA A 25 -13.62 -4.42 21.46
CA ALA A 25 -15.01 -4.83 21.18
C ALA A 25 -15.85 -3.66 20.67
N ASP A 26 -15.25 -2.47 20.50
CA ASP A 26 -15.93 -1.29 20.00
C ASP A 26 -16.28 -1.38 18.51
N GLN A 27 -17.34 -0.66 18.13
CA GLN A 27 -17.86 -0.67 16.75
C GLN A 27 -16.84 -0.23 15.72
N THR A 28 -15.99 0.75 16.04
CA THR A 28 -14.99 1.29 15.10
C THR A 28 -13.98 0.23 14.70
N MET A 29 -13.32 -0.41 15.67
CA MET A 29 -12.33 -1.44 15.39
C MET A 29 -12.94 -2.66 14.70
N ARG A 30 -14.11 -3.11 15.13
CA ARG A 30 -14.85 -4.19 14.48
C ARG A 30 -15.14 -3.87 13.01
N THR A 31 -15.56 -2.64 12.70
CA THR A 31 -15.80 -2.18 11.32
C THR A 31 -14.52 -2.20 10.47
N LEU A 32 -13.39 -1.75 11.02
CA LEU A 32 -12.12 -1.74 10.29
C LEU A 32 -11.63 -3.16 9.94
N TYR A 33 -11.93 -4.14 10.77
CA TYR A 33 -11.53 -5.53 10.57
C TYR A 33 -12.61 -6.41 9.91
N ALA A 34 -13.78 -5.83 9.58
CA ALA A 34 -14.88 -6.54 8.92
C ALA A 34 -14.59 -6.92 7.45
N THR A 35 -13.51 -6.36 6.85
CA THR A 35 -13.15 -6.54 5.44
C THR A 35 -11.67 -6.86 5.26
N ASP A 36 -11.33 -7.43 4.12
CA ASP A 36 -9.96 -7.57 3.60
C ASP A 36 -9.87 -6.94 2.20
N ALA A 37 -9.03 -7.45 1.29
CA ALA A 37 -8.97 -6.95 -0.08
C ALA A 37 -10.00 -7.61 -1.03
N SER A 38 -10.88 -8.47 -0.53
CA SER A 38 -11.93 -9.14 -1.29
C SER A 38 -13.24 -8.34 -1.37
N ALA A 39 -14.24 -8.89 -2.03
CA ALA A 39 -15.60 -8.33 -2.07
C ALA A 39 -16.42 -8.61 -0.80
N TYR A 40 -15.88 -9.33 0.18
CA TYR A 40 -16.60 -9.80 1.37
C TYR A 40 -16.55 -8.82 2.54
N ARG A 41 -17.60 -8.92 3.37
CA ARG A 41 -17.72 -8.17 4.62
C ARG A 41 -18.50 -9.00 5.64
N GLU A 42 -17.90 -9.20 6.79
CA GLU A 42 -18.58 -9.77 7.96
C GLU A 42 -18.08 -9.09 9.22
N MET A 43 -19.01 -8.67 10.09
CA MET A 43 -18.68 -7.95 11.31
C MET A 43 -18.14 -8.92 12.36
N PRO A 44 -16.87 -8.80 12.79
CA PRO A 44 -16.34 -9.64 13.86
C PRO A 44 -16.96 -9.27 15.21
N GLN A 45 -16.95 -10.22 16.17
CA GLN A 45 -17.36 -9.94 17.56
C GLN A 45 -16.39 -9.01 18.27
N ALA A 46 -15.08 -9.22 18.06
CA ALA A 46 -14.00 -8.43 18.63
C ALA A 46 -12.73 -8.53 17.79
N VAL A 47 -11.74 -7.70 18.12
CA VAL A 47 -10.40 -7.69 17.53
C VAL A 47 -9.37 -7.80 18.66
N ALA A 48 -8.43 -8.74 18.57
CA ALA A 48 -7.34 -8.92 19.50
C ALA A 48 -5.98 -8.73 18.80
N LEU A 49 -5.05 -8.01 19.46
CA LEU A 49 -3.66 -7.87 19.04
C LEU A 49 -2.76 -8.46 20.14
N PRO A 50 -2.52 -9.78 20.14
CA PRO A 50 -1.77 -10.46 21.18
C PRO A 50 -0.29 -10.05 21.16
N LYS A 51 0.34 -10.00 22.34
CA LYS A 51 1.79 -9.76 22.48
C LYS A 51 2.59 -11.01 22.74
N THR A 52 1.96 -12.04 23.30
CA THR A 52 2.62 -13.24 23.76
C THR A 52 1.88 -14.49 23.26
N VAL A 53 2.58 -15.64 23.28
CA VAL A 53 1.96 -16.94 23.01
C VAL A 53 0.90 -17.26 24.07
N GLU A 54 1.11 -16.80 25.31
CA GLU A 54 0.13 -16.98 26.38
C GLU A 54 -1.17 -16.22 26.11
N ASP A 55 -1.11 -15.01 25.53
CA ASP A 55 -2.32 -14.31 25.06
C ASP A 55 -3.09 -15.15 24.04
N LEU A 56 -2.38 -15.81 23.10
CA LEU A 56 -3.01 -16.68 22.10
C LEU A 56 -3.70 -17.88 22.74
N LYS A 57 -3.07 -18.51 23.76
CA LYS A 57 -3.69 -19.63 24.51
C LYS A 57 -4.97 -19.20 25.22
N LYS A 58 -4.95 -18.00 25.85
CA LYS A 58 -6.15 -17.44 26.50
C LYS A 58 -7.27 -17.18 25.50
N LEU A 59 -6.95 -16.66 24.30
CA LEU A 59 -7.92 -16.45 23.23
C LEU A 59 -8.51 -17.78 22.72
N ILE A 60 -7.68 -18.82 22.55
CA ILE A 60 -8.12 -20.16 22.15
C ILE A 60 -9.03 -20.77 23.24
N ALA A 61 -8.62 -20.71 24.50
CA ALA A 61 -9.43 -21.22 25.62
C ALA A 61 -10.79 -20.52 25.71
N PHE A 62 -10.79 -19.18 25.56
CA PHE A 62 -12.01 -18.38 25.52
C PHE A 62 -12.93 -18.76 24.35
N ALA A 63 -12.35 -18.93 23.14
CA ALA A 63 -13.13 -19.32 21.98
C ALA A 63 -13.81 -20.69 22.16
N ARG A 64 -13.12 -21.64 22.77
CA ARG A 64 -13.67 -22.95 23.12
C ARG A 64 -14.80 -22.85 24.14
N GLU A 65 -14.57 -22.15 25.25
CA GLU A 65 -15.53 -21.99 26.33
C GLU A 65 -16.83 -21.31 25.87
N HIS A 66 -16.68 -20.25 25.04
CA HIS A 66 -17.83 -19.44 24.60
C HIS A 66 -18.35 -19.84 23.21
N ARG A 67 -17.85 -20.94 22.61
CA ARG A 67 -18.25 -21.43 21.28
C ARG A 67 -18.21 -20.33 20.21
N THR A 68 -17.16 -19.49 20.26
CA THR A 68 -16.85 -18.52 19.21
C THR A 68 -15.66 -18.98 18.38
N SER A 69 -15.29 -18.21 17.36
CA SER A 69 -14.18 -18.58 16.47
C SER A 69 -13.05 -17.58 16.51
N ILE A 70 -11.87 -18.01 16.12
CA ILE A 70 -10.67 -17.22 15.94
C ILE A 70 -10.38 -17.08 14.44
N ILE A 71 -10.24 -15.86 13.97
CA ILE A 71 -9.90 -15.53 12.61
C ILE A 71 -8.46 -15.01 12.60
N PRO A 72 -7.44 -15.83 12.25
CA PRO A 72 -6.05 -15.40 12.21
C PRO A 72 -5.84 -14.34 11.14
N ARG A 73 -5.11 -13.26 11.47
CA ARG A 73 -4.86 -12.17 10.53
C ARG A 73 -3.43 -11.63 10.66
N THR A 74 -2.85 -11.29 9.52
CA THR A 74 -1.62 -10.51 9.41
C THR A 74 -1.90 -9.22 8.62
N ALA A 75 -1.37 -9.06 7.40
CA ALA A 75 -1.56 -7.85 6.59
C ALA A 75 -3.00 -7.62 6.11
N GLY A 76 -3.83 -8.66 6.02
CA GLY A 76 -5.22 -8.57 5.53
C GLY A 76 -5.30 -8.12 4.09
N THR A 77 -4.44 -8.64 3.22
CA THR A 77 -4.39 -8.36 1.77
C THR A 77 -5.00 -9.48 0.93
N SER A 78 -5.67 -10.43 1.56
CA SER A 78 -6.35 -11.56 0.91
C SER A 78 -7.45 -11.09 -0.04
N LEU A 79 -7.55 -11.75 -1.21
CA LEU A 79 -8.48 -11.39 -2.29
C LEU A 79 -9.74 -12.28 -2.34
N ALA A 80 -9.78 -13.34 -1.55
CA ALA A 80 -10.88 -14.30 -1.53
C ALA A 80 -11.66 -14.37 -0.20
N GLY A 81 -11.42 -13.44 0.74
CA GLY A 81 -12.17 -13.39 2.01
C GLY A 81 -11.68 -14.35 3.10
N GLN A 82 -10.41 -14.78 3.07
CA GLN A 82 -9.83 -15.69 4.05
C GLN A 82 -9.86 -15.13 5.48
N VAL A 83 -9.67 -13.82 5.64
CA VAL A 83 -9.58 -13.18 6.97
C VAL A 83 -10.85 -12.39 7.34
N VAL A 84 -11.97 -12.73 6.71
CA VAL A 84 -13.30 -12.18 6.99
C VAL A 84 -14.13 -13.24 7.72
N GLY A 85 -14.66 -12.90 8.91
CA GLY A 85 -15.47 -13.81 9.70
C GLY A 85 -16.07 -13.18 10.94
N GLY A 86 -17.12 -13.80 11.48
CA GLY A 86 -17.93 -13.29 12.60
C GLY A 86 -17.34 -13.53 14.00
N GLY A 87 -16.19 -14.21 14.13
CA GLY A 87 -15.55 -14.49 15.43
C GLY A 87 -14.64 -13.37 15.94
N ILE A 88 -13.62 -13.72 16.72
CA ILE A 88 -12.57 -12.81 17.18
C ILE A 88 -11.47 -12.77 16.13
N VAL A 89 -11.24 -11.61 15.51
CA VAL A 89 -10.09 -11.43 14.61
C VAL A 89 -8.83 -11.24 15.45
N VAL A 90 -7.84 -12.11 15.23
CA VAL A 90 -6.56 -12.10 15.97
C VAL A 90 -5.45 -11.63 15.04
N ASP A 91 -5.09 -10.35 15.14
CA ASP A 91 -4.06 -9.71 14.32
C ASP A 91 -2.68 -9.77 15.01
N VAL A 92 -1.79 -10.59 14.46
CA VAL A 92 -0.43 -10.78 14.97
C VAL A 92 0.60 -9.85 14.32
N SER A 93 0.19 -8.97 13.41
CA SER A 93 1.10 -8.12 12.62
C SER A 93 1.88 -7.10 13.44
N LYS A 94 1.35 -6.66 14.59
CA LYS A 94 1.93 -5.59 15.41
C LYS A 94 3.05 -6.07 16.32
N TYR A 95 2.90 -7.24 16.92
CA TYR A 95 3.79 -7.71 17.97
C TYR A 95 4.58 -8.98 17.64
N PHE A 96 4.09 -9.85 16.76
CA PHE A 96 4.78 -11.07 16.33
C PHE A 96 5.59 -10.83 15.05
N ASN A 97 6.58 -9.92 15.10
CA ASN A 97 7.31 -9.44 13.92
C ASN A 97 8.85 -9.58 14.04
N LYS A 98 9.32 -10.51 14.87
CA LYS A 98 10.75 -10.70 15.09
C LYS A 98 11.34 -11.77 14.18
N ILE A 99 12.54 -11.52 13.66
CA ILE A 99 13.46 -12.54 13.13
C ILE A 99 14.14 -13.16 14.36
N LEU A 100 14.02 -14.48 14.54
CA LEU A 100 14.39 -15.16 15.77
C LEU A 100 15.80 -15.75 15.69
N GLU A 101 15.99 -16.72 14.76
CA GLU A 101 17.24 -17.45 14.59
C GLU A 101 17.58 -17.51 13.09
N PHE A 102 18.81 -17.25 12.74
CA PHE A 102 19.31 -17.30 11.38
C PHE A 102 20.52 -18.23 11.30
N ASN A 103 20.45 -19.24 10.44
CA ASN A 103 21.54 -20.18 10.18
C ASN A 103 21.93 -20.09 8.69
N PRO A 104 23.03 -19.39 8.36
CA PRO A 104 23.48 -19.24 6.98
C PRO A 104 24.02 -20.53 6.36
N GLU A 105 24.57 -21.47 7.17
CA GLU A 105 25.11 -22.74 6.68
C GLU A 105 23.97 -23.67 6.23
N GLU A 106 22.92 -23.77 7.03
CA GLU A 106 21.70 -24.51 6.68
C GLU A 106 20.82 -23.75 5.71
N ARG A 107 21.11 -22.49 5.41
CA ARG A 107 20.25 -21.57 4.64
C ARG A 107 18.83 -21.55 5.19
N SER A 108 18.70 -21.34 6.49
CA SER A 108 17.41 -21.33 7.17
C SER A 108 17.26 -20.14 8.11
N VAL A 109 16.03 -19.74 8.35
CA VAL A 109 15.68 -18.68 9.29
C VAL A 109 14.37 -19.00 10.00
N TRP A 110 14.32 -18.80 11.33
CA TRP A 110 13.10 -18.79 12.12
C TRP A 110 12.58 -17.36 12.22
N VAL A 111 11.29 -17.18 11.92
CA VAL A 111 10.61 -15.88 11.98
C VAL A 111 9.27 -16.00 12.66
N GLN A 112 8.78 -14.91 13.22
CA GLN A 112 7.40 -14.79 13.70
C GLN A 112 6.45 -14.46 12.52
N PRO A 113 5.15 -14.82 12.59
CA PRO A 113 4.22 -14.69 11.47
C PRO A 113 3.97 -13.27 10.95
N GLY A 114 4.23 -12.24 11.74
CA GLY A 114 4.11 -10.82 11.36
C GLY A 114 5.36 -10.21 10.69
N VAL A 115 6.42 -11.00 10.45
CA VAL A 115 7.61 -10.51 9.71
C VAL A 115 7.22 -10.23 8.26
N VAL A 116 7.54 -9.02 7.77
CA VAL A 116 7.28 -8.60 6.39
C VAL A 116 8.32 -9.21 5.45
N ARG A 117 7.88 -9.74 4.32
CA ARG A 117 8.75 -10.45 3.35
C ARG A 117 9.95 -9.60 2.89
N ASP A 118 9.73 -8.36 2.52
CA ASP A 118 10.82 -7.50 2.04
C ASP A 118 11.75 -7.06 3.18
N GLU A 119 11.25 -6.90 4.40
CA GLU A 119 12.10 -6.64 5.58
C GLU A 119 13.00 -7.83 5.89
N LEU A 120 12.47 -9.05 5.76
CA LEU A 120 13.28 -10.27 5.87
C LEU A 120 14.39 -10.29 4.82
N ASN A 121 14.06 -9.98 3.56
CA ASN A 121 15.07 -9.97 2.49
C ASN A 121 16.10 -8.83 2.62
N LEU A 122 15.71 -7.69 3.19
CA LEU A 122 16.69 -6.65 3.56
C LEU A 122 17.68 -7.15 4.62
N PHE A 123 17.21 -7.91 5.62
CA PHE A 123 18.07 -8.55 6.63
C PHE A 123 18.99 -9.61 6.02
N LEU A 124 18.50 -10.44 5.10
CA LEU A 124 19.23 -11.56 4.49
C LEU A 124 20.24 -11.14 3.42
N LYS A 125 20.01 -10.03 2.74
CA LYS A 125 20.82 -9.55 1.61
C LYS A 125 22.33 -9.44 1.90
N PRO A 126 22.78 -8.90 3.05
CA PRO A 126 24.21 -8.85 3.38
C PRO A 126 24.87 -10.22 3.49
N HIS A 127 24.08 -11.28 3.70
CA HIS A 127 24.55 -12.65 3.81
C HIS A 127 24.52 -13.40 2.46
N GLY A 128 24.17 -12.72 1.37
CA GLY A 128 24.08 -13.33 0.04
C GLY A 128 22.86 -14.25 -0.15
N LEU A 129 21.87 -14.17 0.73
CA LEU A 129 20.70 -15.03 0.77
C LEU A 129 19.40 -14.22 0.63
N MET A 130 18.33 -14.91 0.26
CA MET A 130 16.97 -14.37 0.24
C MET A 130 15.92 -15.46 0.46
N PHE A 131 14.70 -15.05 0.84
CA PHE A 131 13.49 -15.86 0.74
C PHE A 131 12.95 -15.69 -0.68
N GLY A 132 12.89 -16.79 -1.45
CA GLY A 132 12.64 -16.78 -2.89
C GLY A 132 11.24 -16.33 -3.32
N PRO A 133 10.13 -16.86 -2.73
CA PRO A 133 8.78 -16.48 -3.14
C PRO A 133 8.53 -14.97 -3.01
N GLU A 134 7.92 -14.38 -4.04
CA GLU A 134 7.59 -12.96 -4.08
C GLU A 134 6.10 -12.78 -4.40
N THR A 135 5.48 -11.77 -3.82
CA THR A 135 4.10 -11.36 -4.12
C THR A 135 4.09 -9.90 -4.57
N SER A 136 3.03 -9.46 -5.27
CA SER A 136 2.83 -8.04 -5.59
C SER A 136 2.74 -7.16 -4.33
N THR A 137 2.47 -7.77 -3.18
CA THR A 137 2.36 -7.13 -1.87
C THR A 137 3.60 -7.32 -0.99
N ALA A 138 4.74 -7.74 -1.54
CA ALA A 138 5.95 -8.16 -0.80
C ALA A 138 6.44 -7.17 0.26
N ASN A 139 6.28 -5.86 0.00
CA ASN A 139 6.67 -4.79 0.94
C ASN A 139 5.76 -4.68 2.19
N ARG A 140 4.72 -5.50 2.30
CA ARG A 140 3.74 -5.54 3.39
C ARG A 140 3.15 -6.92 3.67
N ALA A 141 3.29 -7.89 2.75
CA ALA A 141 2.93 -9.28 2.99
C ALA A 141 3.79 -9.86 4.11
N MET A 142 3.17 -10.62 4.99
CA MET A 142 3.79 -11.18 6.19
C MET A 142 3.84 -12.70 6.13
N MET A 143 4.87 -13.28 6.74
CA MET A 143 5.17 -14.71 6.62
C MET A 143 3.99 -15.62 7.02
N GLY A 144 3.27 -15.30 8.08
CA GLY A 144 2.09 -16.09 8.48
C GLY A 144 0.97 -16.07 7.44
N GLY A 145 0.74 -14.92 6.79
CA GLY A 145 -0.23 -14.82 5.69
C GLY A 145 0.26 -15.52 4.42
N MET A 146 1.57 -15.41 4.10
CA MET A 146 2.16 -16.11 2.97
C MET A 146 2.08 -17.64 3.13
N VAL A 147 2.27 -18.15 4.35
CA VAL A 147 2.06 -19.58 4.66
C VAL A 147 0.56 -19.92 4.57
N GLY A 148 -0.32 -19.13 5.19
CA GLY A 148 -1.75 -19.38 5.20
C GLY A 148 -2.37 -19.47 3.79
N ASN A 149 -1.92 -18.64 2.85
CA ASN A 149 -2.37 -18.66 1.47
C ASN A 149 -1.48 -19.49 0.53
N ASN A 150 -0.34 -20.00 0.99
CA ASN A 150 0.68 -20.61 0.13
C ASN A 150 1.10 -19.68 -1.02
N SER A 151 1.39 -18.42 -0.70
CA SER A 151 1.61 -17.36 -1.67
C SER A 151 2.84 -17.59 -2.55
N CYS A 152 2.75 -17.13 -3.80
CA CYS A 152 3.86 -17.05 -4.75
C CYS A 152 3.71 -15.78 -5.63
N GLY A 153 4.39 -15.71 -6.77
CA GLY A 153 4.31 -14.56 -7.67
C GLY A 153 5.15 -14.73 -8.93
N SER A 154 5.57 -13.64 -9.57
CA SER A 154 6.20 -13.62 -10.90
C SER A 154 7.42 -14.54 -11.04
N ASN A 155 8.18 -14.74 -9.97
CA ASN A 155 9.37 -15.58 -9.97
C ASN A 155 9.10 -17.05 -9.57
N SER A 156 7.82 -17.47 -9.51
CA SER A 156 7.46 -18.85 -9.10
C SER A 156 7.97 -19.92 -10.06
N VAL A 157 8.19 -19.58 -11.32
CA VAL A 157 8.83 -20.49 -12.29
C VAL A 157 10.26 -20.89 -11.90
N VAL A 158 10.90 -20.16 -11.00
CA VAL A 158 12.25 -20.47 -10.45
C VAL A 158 12.17 -20.91 -9.00
N TYR A 159 11.37 -20.24 -8.17
CA TYR A 159 11.40 -20.40 -6.72
C TYR A 159 10.19 -21.15 -6.16
N GLY A 160 9.20 -21.50 -6.99
CA GLY A 160 7.97 -22.16 -6.52
C GLY A 160 7.12 -21.25 -5.63
N SER A 161 6.39 -21.88 -4.71
CA SER A 161 5.52 -21.19 -3.73
C SER A 161 6.11 -21.24 -2.31
N THR A 162 5.44 -20.61 -1.37
CA THR A 162 5.86 -20.58 0.05
C THR A 162 5.96 -22.01 0.64
N ARG A 163 5.12 -22.94 0.20
CA ARG A 163 5.09 -24.34 0.64
C ARG A 163 6.41 -25.09 0.41
N GLU A 164 7.09 -24.83 -0.69
CA GLU A 164 8.38 -25.45 -1.03
C GLU A 164 9.49 -24.97 -0.10
N HIS A 165 9.34 -23.76 0.47
CA HIS A 165 10.32 -23.14 1.38
C HIS A 165 9.96 -23.31 2.87
N LEU A 166 8.83 -23.91 3.20
CA LEU A 166 8.41 -24.11 4.59
C LEU A 166 9.02 -25.39 5.16
N LEU A 167 10.04 -25.25 6.03
CA LEU A 167 10.76 -26.36 6.64
C LEU A 167 10.08 -26.89 7.90
N ALA A 168 9.68 -25.98 8.79
CA ALA A 168 9.06 -26.32 10.06
C ALA A 168 8.19 -25.17 10.56
N VAL A 169 7.28 -25.47 11.49
CA VAL A 169 6.49 -24.47 12.21
C VAL A 169 6.35 -24.86 13.68
N LYS A 170 6.24 -23.84 14.56
CA LYS A 170 5.63 -23.98 15.89
C LYS A 170 4.22 -23.40 15.83
N ALA A 171 3.27 -24.10 16.42
CA ALA A 171 1.86 -23.76 16.36
C ALA A 171 1.12 -24.11 17.64
N LEU A 172 -0.05 -23.50 17.81
CA LEU A 172 -1.05 -23.86 18.81
C LEU A 172 -2.15 -24.66 18.12
N LEU A 173 -2.50 -25.82 18.67
CA LEU A 173 -3.66 -26.59 18.26
C LEU A 173 -4.95 -26.07 18.91
N ALA A 174 -6.09 -26.61 18.49
CA ALA A 174 -7.40 -26.18 18.96
C ALA A 174 -7.61 -26.42 20.48
N ASP A 175 -6.87 -27.35 21.10
CA ASP A 175 -6.89 -27.57 22.55
C ASP A 175 -5.95 -26.66 23.33
N GLY A 176 -5.22 -25.72 22.66
CA GLY A 176 -4.25 -24.81 23.25
C GLY A 176 -2.85 -25.41 23.44
N SER A 177 -2.62 -26.68 23.04
CA SER A 177 -1.31 -27.30 23.12
C SER A 177 -0.33 -26.73 22.12
N GLU A 178 0.93 -26.53 22.54
CA GLU A 178 2.03 -26.13 21.67
C GLU A 178 2.63 -27.34 20.98
N VAL A 179 2.79 -27.26 19.67
CA VAL A 179 3.34 -28.33 18.83
C VAL A 179 4.34 -27.80 17.83
N GLY A 180 5.29 -28.67 17.43
CA GLY A 180 6.21 -28.45 16.32
C GLY A 180 5.93 -29.43 15.20
N PHE A 181 5.89 -28.92 13.96
CA PHE A 181 5.83 -29.77 12.76
C PHE A 181 7.07 -29.53 11.92
N GLU A 182 7.76 -30.63 11.55
CA GLU A 182 8.96 -30.62 10.75
C GLU A 182 9.05 -31.92 9.92
N ASN A 183 10.13 -32.09 9.17
CA ASN A 183 10.34 -33.33 8.39
C ASN A 183 10.45 -34.56 9.27
N LEU A 184 9.71 -35.59 8.94
CA LEU A 184 9.73 -36.90 9.59
C LEU A 184 10.11 -37.98 8.57
N THR A 185 11.03 -38.88 8.94
CA THR A 185 11.23 -40.10 8.18
C THR A 185 10.00 -41.02 8.31
N GLY A 186 9.74 -41.93 7.35
CA GLY A 186 8.64 -42.88 7.42
C GLY A 186 8.68 -43.69 8.70
N LEU A 187 9.85 -44.13 9.14
CA LEU A 187 10.02 -44.87 10.42
C LEU A 187 9.61 -44.00 11.62
N ARG A 188 10.01 -42.72 11.64
CA ARG A 188 9.65 -41.85 12.76
C ARG A 188 8.16 -41.55 12.81
N PHE A 189 7.54 -41.39 11.64
CA PHE A 189 6.08 -41.23 11.55
C PHE A 189 5.38 -42.49 12.12
N ASP A 190 5.82 -43.71 11.73
CA ASP A 190 5.24 -44.98 12.22
C ASP A 190 5.42 -45.16 13.74
N GLU A 191 6.59 -44.80 14.29
CA GLU A 191 6.84 -44.78 15.74
C GLU A 191 5.88 -43.86 16.49
N LEU A 192 5.60 -42.64 15.94
CA LEU A 192 4.65 -41.73 16.56
C LEU A 192 3.22 -42.26 16.53
N VAL A 193 2.79 -42.88 15.42
CA VAL A 193 1.49 -43.52 15.29
C VAL A 193 1.36 -44.71 16.26
N GLU A 194 2.40 -45.54 16.36
CA GLU A 194 2.40 -46.67 17.29
C GLU A 194 2.35 -46.19 18.76
N THR A 195 3.13 -45.17 19.09
CA THR A 195 3.12 -44.57 20.43
C THR A 195 1.73 -44.01 20.76
N ALA A 196 1.11 -43.29 19.82
CA ALA A 196 -0.22 -42.73 19.98
C ALA A 196 -1.28 -43.85 20.18
N SER A 197 -1.18 -44.97 19.43
CA SER A 197 -2.12 -46.09 19.51
C SER A 197 -2.10 -46.81 20.87
N ARG A 198 -0.98 -46.76 21.57
CA ARG A 198 -0.81 -47.39 22.90
C ARG A 198 -1.38 -46.57 24.07
N LYS A 199 -1.77 -45.31 23.84
CA LYS A 199 -2.19 -44.37 24.92
C LYS A 199 -3.62 -44.58 25.44
N ASN A 200 -4.38 -45.58 24.99
CA ASN A 200 -5.67 -46.04 25.49
C ASN A 200 -6.48 -45.01 26.31
N GLY A 201 -7.11 -44.05 25.64
CA GLY A 201 -7.97 -43.02 26.28
C GLY A 201 -7.25 -41.81 26.88
N SER A 202 -5.91 -41.77 26.88
CA SER A 202 -5.09 -40.61 27.25
C SER A 202 -4.41 -39.96 26.02
N ALA A 203 -4.88 -40.26 24.80
CA ALA A 203 -4.36 -39.70 23.57
C ALA A 203 -4.65 -38.19 23.49
N THR A 204 -3.62 -37.43 23.17
CA THR A 204 -3.72 -35.98 22.95
C THR A 204 -4.31 -35.68 21.59
N LEU A 205 -4.67 -34.39 21.33
CA LEU A 205 -5.12 -33.97 20.01
C LEU A 205 -4.06 -34.28 18.94
N LEU A 206 -2.77 -34.04 19.24
CA LEU A 206 -1.68 -34.40 18.33
C LEU A 206 -1.63 -35.91 18.01
N ASP A 207 -1.85 -36.75 19.01
CA ASP A 207 -1.92 -38.22 18.80
C ASP A 207 -3.06 -38.56 17.83
N HIS A 208 -4.22 -37.96 18.00
CA HIS A 208 -5.37 -38.14 17.10
C HIS A 208 -5.08 -37.70 15.67
N ILE A 209 -4.35 -36.60 15.50
CA ILE A 209 -3.91 -36.13 14.18
C ILE A 209 -3.04 -37.17 13.47
N PHE A 210 -2.05 -37.78 14.15
CA PHE A 210 -1.21 -38.79 13.55
C PHE A 210 -2.01 -40.07 13.23
N LEU A 211 -2.84 -40.55 14.17
CA LEU A 211 -3.69 -41.76 13.98
C LEU A 211 -4.66 -41.59 12.81
N SER A 212 -5.38 -40.48 12.76
CA SER A 212 -6.33 -40.19 11.69
C SER A 212 -5.62 -40.07 10.34
N THR A 213 -4.50 -39.32 10.26
CA THR A 213 -3.73 -39.21 9.03
C THR A 213 -3.28 -40.56 8.50
N ARG A 214 -2.77 -41.41 9.38
CA ARG A 214 -2.40 -42.80 9.01
C ARG A 214 -3.59 -43.58 8.45
N ALA A 215 -4.71 -43.57 9.15
CA ALA A 215 -5.91 -44.30 8.76
C ALA A 215 -6.45 -43.81 7.39
N LEU A 216 -6.55 -42.53 7.20
CA LEU A 216 -7.10 -41.92 5.98
C LEU A 216 -6.22 -42.17 4.76
N LEU A 217 -4.91 -41.90 4.86
CA LEU A 217 -3.99 -41.86 3.72
C LEU A 217 -3.36 -43.22 3.38
N SER A 218 -3.46 -44.25 4.25
CA SER A 218 -2.94 -45.58 3.95
C SER A 218 -3.86 -46.41 3.04
N ASN A 219 -5.11 -46.00 2.84
CA ASN A 219 -6.05 -46.71 1.99
C ASN A 219 -5.70 -46.52 0.49
N PRO A 220 -5.39 -47.61 -0.26
CA PRO A 220 -5.05 -47.54 -1.68
C PRO A 220 -6.15 -46.94 -2.56
N GLN A 221 -7.42 -47.13 -2.20
CA GLN A 221 -8.54 -46.55 -2.94
C GLN A 221 -8.56 -45.01 -2.74
N THR A 222 -8.33 -44.56 -1.51
CA THR A 222 -8.20 -43.13 -1.18
C THR A 222 -7.06 -42.48 -1.97
N GLN A 223 -5.87 -43.12 -2.00
CA GLN A 223 -4.74 -42.62 -2.76
C GLN A 223 -5.04 -42.54 -4.25
N THR A 224 -5.75 -43.51 -4.82
CA THR A 224 -6.16 -43.52 -6.22
C THR A 224 -7.12 -42.36 -6.53
N GLU A 225 -8.10 -42.10 -5.65
CA GLU A 225 -9.06 -41.00 -5.79
C GLU A 225 -8.35 -39.63 -5.69
N ILE A 226 -7.38 -39.47 -4.79
CA ILE A 226 -6.58 -38.24 -4.68
C ILE A 226 -5.82 -38.02 -5.99
N ARG A 227 -5.03 -38.99 -6.46
CA ARG A 227 -4.24 -38.89 -7.70
C ARG A 227 -5.08 -38.60 -8.94
N ARG A 228 -6.31 -39.11 -8.98
CA ARG A 228 -7.23 -38.94 -10.11
C ARG A 228 -7.87 -37.56 -10.20
N ASN A 229 -8.21 -36.95 -9.05
CA ASN A 229 -9.09 -35.78 -9.01
C ASN A 229 -8.36 -34.48 -8.67
N PHE A 230 -7.13 -34.57 -8.15
CA PHE A 230 -6.29 -33.35 -8.00
C PHE A 230 -5.76 -32.85 -9.36
N PRO A 231 -5.34 -31.58 -9.46
CA PRO A 231 -4.76 -31.04 -10.68
C PRO A 231 -3.59 -31.88 -11.18
N LYS A 232 -3.37 -31.89 -12.52
CA LYS A 232 -2.20 -32.58 -13.08
C LYS A 232 -0.89 -32.02 -12.52
N LYS A 233 0.13 -32.88 -12.38
CA LYS A 233 1.41 -32.53 -11.74
C LYS A 233 2.17 -31.41 -12.46
N SER A 234 1.90 -31.19 -13.75
CA SER A 234 2.46 -30.08 -14.54
C SER A 234 1.86 -28.72 -14.18
N VAL A 235 0.72 -28.65 -13.47
CA VAL A 235 0.17 -27.43 -12.91
C VAL A 235 0.86 -27.17 -11.58
N GLU A 236 1.91 -26.36 -11.59
CA GLU A 236 2.70 -26.06 -10.40
C GLU A 236 1.95 -25.16 -9.40
N ARG A 237 1.16 -24.21 -9.92
CA ARG A 237 0.31 -23.33 -9.13
C ARG A 237 -1.02 -24.01 -8.82
N ARG A 238 -1.09 -24.64 -7.64
CA ARG A 238 -2.26 -25.38 -7.19
C ARG A 238 -2.49 -25.21 -5.69
N ASN A 239 -3.56 -24.55 -5.39
CA ASN A 239 -3.85 -24.13 -4.02
C ASN A 239 -5.33 -24.37 -3.64
N THR A 240 -6.04 -25.25 -4.35
CA THR A 240 -7.42 -25.62 -4.06
C THR A 240 -7.48 -26.66 -2.94
N GLY A 241 -8.04 -26.29 -1.80
CA GLY A 241 -8.18 -27.14 -0.62
C GLY A 241 -6.85 -27.53 0.05
N TYR A 242 -6.89 -28.55 0.91
CA TYR A 242 -5.69 -29.10 1.53
C TYR A 242 -4.90 -29.95 0.53
N ALA A 243 -3.58 -29.79 0.48
CA ALA A 243 -2.70 -30.49 -0.46
C ALA A 243 -2.46 -31.97 -0.08
N LEU A 244 -3.52 -32.78 -0.11
CA LEU A 244 -3.48 -34.21 0.26
C LEU A 244 -2.59 -35.02 -0.67
N ASP A 245 -2.51 -34.62 -1.93
CA ASP A 245 -1.68 -35.26 -2.95
C ASP A 245 -0.18 -35.15 -2.59
N LEU A 246 0.26 -34.10 -1.94
CA LEU A 246 1.64 -33.97 -1.47
C LEU A 246 1.93 -34.85 -0.24
N LEU A 247 0.93 -35.09 0.60
CA LEU A 247 1.11 -36.00 1.75
C LEU A 247 1.21 -37.46 1.31
N ILE A 248 0.39 -37.92 0.35
CA ILE A 248 0.43 -39.31 -0.13
C ILE A 248 1.68 -39.59 -0.99
N ASP A 249 2.34 -38.61 -1.56
CA ASP A 249 3.59 -38.76 -2.31
C ASP A 249 4.82 -38.92 -1.39
N ALA A 250 4.69 -38.66 -0.07
CA ALA A 250 5.74 -38.82 0.93
C ALA A 250 5.73 -40.22 1.60
N GLU A 251 6.88 -40.60 2.21
CA GLU A 251 6.89 -41.77 3.14
C GLU A 251 6.04 -41.46 4.42
N PRO A 252 5.33 -42.42 4.97
CA PRO A 252 5.34 -43.85 4.65
C PRO A 252 4.30 -44.24 3.59
N PHE A 253 3.59 -43.32 2.97
CA PHE A 253 2.47 -43.65 2.07
C PHE A 253 2.93 -44.06 0.65
N THR A 254 4.05 -43.53 0.20
CA THR A 254 4.68 -43.91 -1.09
C THR A 254 6.13 -44.35 -0.82
N PRO A 255 6.49 -45.61 -1.10
CA PRO A 255 7.87 -46.10 -0.95
C PRO A 255 8.86 -45.30 -1.78
N GLY A 256 9.95 -44.85 -1.16
CA GLY A 256 10.94 -43.96 -1.80
C GLY A 256 10.49 -42.55 -2.01
N GLY A 257 9.36 -42.15 -1.45
CA GLY A 257 8.93 -40.75 -1.35
C GLY A 257 9.85 -39.93 -0.47
N GLY A 258 9.67 -38.61 -0.48
CA GLY A 258 10.37 -37.71 0.43
C GLY A 258 9.91 -37.85 1.88
N ALA A 259 10.57 -37.13 2.79
CA ALA A 259 10.17 -37.10 4.21
C ALA A 259 8.75 -36.53 4.35
N PHE A 260 7.99 -37.08 5.27
CA PHE A 260 6.66 -36.60 5.62
C PHE A 260 6.74 -35.27 6.35
N ASN A 261 5.87 -34.33 6.01
CA ASN A 261 5.79 -33.06 6.74
C ASN A 261 4.38 -32.46 6.65
N PHE A 262 3.75 -32.25 7.81
CA PHE A 262 2.46 -31.55 7.88
C PHE A 262 2.50 -30.11 7.37
N CYS A 263 3.67 -29.48 7.30
CA CYS A 263 3.83 -28.16 6.69
C CYS A 263 3.26 -28.09 5.25
N LYS A 264 3.18 -29.23 4.54
CA LYS A 264 2.60 -29.31 3.18
C LYS A 264 1.11 -28.96 3.13
N ILE A 265 0.34 -29.31 4.18
CA ILE A 265 -1.09 -28.95 4.29
C ILE A 265 -1.32 -27.69 5.12
N ILE A 266 -0.41 -27.32 6.02
CA ILE A 266 -0.47 -26.07 6.78
C ILE A 266 -0.30 -24.90 5.82
N ALA A 267 0.63 -24.99 4.86
CA ALA A 267 0.72 -24.02 3.76
C ALA A 267 -0.52 -24.15 2.86
N GLY A 268 -1.29 -23.09 2.76
CA GLY A 268 -2.57 -23.01 2.05
C GLY A 268 -3.77 -23.45 2.90
N SER A 269 -3.60 -23.66 4.22
CA SER A 269 -4.72 -24.01 5.11
C SER A 269 -5.60 -22.83 5.53
N GLU A 270 -5.24 -21.62 5.18
CA GLU A 270 -6.00 -20.40 5.50
C GLU A 270 -6.26 -20.20 7.01
N GLY A 271 -5.37 -20.75 7.86
CA GLY A 271 -5.50 -20.69 9.31
C GLY A 271 -6.65 -21.53 9.87
N THR A 272 -7.08 -22.59 9.15
CA THR A 272 -8.18 -23.46 9.57
C THR A 272 -7.72 -24.65 10.44
N LEU A 273 -6.42 -24.98 10.44
CA LEU A 273 -5.89 -26.19 11.11
C LEU A 273 -5.21 -25.87 12.45
N CYS A 274 -4.44 -24.80 12.51
CA CYS A 274 -3.68 -24.41 13.71
C CYS A 274 -3.35 -22.91 13.67
N PHE A 275 -2.89 -22.37 14.81
CA PHE A 275 -2.43 -20.99 14.91
C PHE A 275 -0.91 -20.95 14.96
N LEU A 276 -0.26 -20.36 13.93
CA LEU A 276 1.19 -20.30 13.81
C LEU A 276 1.80 -19.27 14.77
N THR A 277 2.86 -19.68 15.48
CA THR A 277 3.63 -18.81 16.38
C THR A 277 5.04 -18.53 15.86
N GLU A 278 5.69 -19.53 15.24
CA GLU A 278 7.00 -19.41 14.61
C GLU A 278 7.06 -20.22 13.31
N ILE A 279 7.86 -19.80 12.36
CA ILE A 279 7.96 -20.34 11.01
C ILE A 279 9.43 -20.48 10.64
N LYS A 280 9.89 -21.70 10.28
CA LYS A 280 11.24 -21.95 9.74
C LYS A 280 11.18 -21.98 8.23
N LEU A 281 11.96 -21.10 7.60
CA LEU A 281 11.99 -20.94 6.15
C LEU A 281 13.32 -21.39 5.56
N HIS A 282 13.26 -22.04 4.41
CA HIS A 282 14.43 -22.29 3.56
C HIS A 282 14.80 -21.04 2.76
N LEU A 283 16.09 -20.76 2.65
CA LEU A 283 16.64 -19.61 1.96
C LEU A 283 17.39 -20.06 0.71
N VAL A 284 17.36 -19.19 -0.31
CA VAL A 284 18.08 -19.40 -1.56
C VAL A 284 19.17 -18.33 -1.72
N PRO A 285 20.23 -18.61 -2.50
CA PRO A 285 21.19 -17.58 -2.87
C PRO A 285 20.52 -16.41 -3.58
N LEU A 286 21.12 -15.23 -3.49
CA LEU A 286 20.69 -14.08 -4.30
C LEU A 286 20.71 -14.47 -5.80
N PRO A 287 19.80 -13.95 -6.61
CA PRO A 287 19.75 -14.27 -8.03
C PRO A 287 21.01 -13.79 -8.75
N ALA A 288 21.27 -14.37 -9.90
CA ALA A 288 22.37 -13.95 -10.79
C ALA A 288 22.32 -12.43 -11.03
N ARG A 289 23.51 -11.79 -11.14
CA ARG A 289 23.64 -10.32 -11.07
C ARG A 289 23.01 -9.61 -12.26
N GLU A 290 23.19 -10.17 -13.46
CA GLU A 290 22.70 -9.55 -14.68
C GLU A 290 21.27 -10.00 -14.99
N ALA A 291 20.39 -9.02 -15.17
CA ALA A 291 19.00 -9.21 -15.59
C ALA A 291 18.71 -8.38 -16.83
N GLY A 292 18.06 -9.01 -17.81
CA GLY A 292 17.52 -8.33 -18.99
C GLY A 292 16.07 -8.67 -19.18
N LEU A 293 15.28 -7.69 -19.60
CA LEU A 293 13.88 -7.85 -19.96
C LEU A 293 13.70 -7.77 -21.46
N LEU A 294 13.31 -8.89 -22.07
CA LEU A 294 12.82 -8.92 -23.45
C LEU A 294 11.32 -8.64 -23.45
N CYS A 295 10.91 -7.45 -23.91
CA CYS A 295 9.52 -7.01 -23.93
C CYS A 295 8.92 -7.22 -25.31
N VAL A 296 8.34 -8.39 -25.57
CA VAL A 296 7.79 -8.74 -26.89
C VAL A 296 6.39 -8.18 -27.08
N HIS A 297 6.16 -7.45 -28.17
CA HIS A 297 4.89 -6.81 -28.49
C HIS A 297 4.10 -7.66 -29.49
N PHE A 298 2.80 -7.83 -29.25
CA PHE A 298 1.89 -8.66 -30.03
C PHE A 298 0.62 -7.89 -30.43
N HIS A 299 0.00 -8.31 -31.53
CA HIS A 299 -1.28 -7.76 -31.99
C HIS A 299 -2.48 -8.29 -31.18
N SER A 300 -2.34 -9.44 -30.53
CA SER A 300 -3.41 -10.05 -29.75
C SER A 300 -2.89 -10.85 -28.56
N ILE A 301 -3.77 -11.09 -27.58
CA ILE A 301 -3.51 -11.95 -26.42
C ILE A 301 -3.26 -13.41 -26.88
N ASP A 302 -4.03 -13.95 -27.84
CA ASP A 302 -3.84 -15.34 -28.33
C ASP A 302 -2.43 -15.54 -28.90
N GLU A 303 -1.94 -14.57 -29.67
CA GLU A 303 -0.57 -14.58 -30.20
C GLU A 303 0.46 -14.57 -29.09
N ALA A 304 0.30 -13.69 -28.09
CA ALA A 304 1.18 -13.60 -26.92
C ALA A 304 1.23 -14.91 -26.13
N LEU A 305 0.09 -15.56 -25.91
CA LEU A 305 0.04 -16.81 -25.16
C LEU A 305 0.67 -18.00 -25.90
N ARG A 306 0.54 -18.06 -27.25
CA ARG A 306 1.28 -19.05 -28.08
C ARG A 306 2.77 -18.80 -28.02
N ALA A 307 3.19 -17.55 -28.09
CA ALA A 307 4.58 -17.15 -27.93
C ALA A 307 5.13 -17.50 -26.55
N ASN A 308 4.30 -17.38 -25.50
CA ASN A 308 4.69 -17.74 -24.13
C ASN A 308 5.04 -19.24 -24.01
N VAL A 309 4.32 -20.14 -24.69
CA VAL A 309 4.64 -21.58 -24.68
C VAL A 309 6.05 -21.84 -25.24
N ILE A 310 6.44 -21.10 -26.28
CA ILE A 310 7.81 -21.16 -26.83
C ILE A 310 8.80 -20.55 -25.82
N ALA A 311 8.48 -19.38 -25.27
CA ALA A 311 9.36 -18.67 -24.35
C ALA A 311 9.74 -19.51 -23.12
N MET A 312 8.82 -20.30 -22.58
CA MET A 312 9.10 -21.15 -21.41
C MET A 312 10.10 -22.28 -21.71
N GLN A 313 10.30 -22.70 -22.96
CA GLN A 313 11.34 -23.66 -23.32
C GLN A 313 12.77 -23.07 -23.18
N HIS A 314 12.90 -21.73 -23.23
CA HIS A 314 14.16 -21.01 -23.02
C HIS A 314 14.51 -20.75 -21.55
N ARG A 315 13.72 -21.28 -20.60
CA ARG A 315 13.93 -21.15 -19.14
C ARG A 315 14.15 -19.71 -18.67
N PRO A 316 13.19 -18.82 -18.91
CA PRO A 316 13.24 -17.47 -18.37
C PRO A 316 13.07 -17.48 -16.84
N SER A 317 13.48 -16.39 -16.17
CA SER A 317 13.26 -16.20 -14.73
C SER A 317 11.82 -15.76 -14.43
N ALA A 318 11.16 -15.12 -15.41
CA ALA A 318 9.75 -14.74 -15.36
C ALA A 318 9.22 -14.56 -16.80
N SER A 319 7.93 -14.79 -17.01
CA SER A 319 7.20 -14.42 -18.22
C SER A 319 5.82 -13.90 -17.85
N GLU A 320 5.63 -12.57 -18.03
CA GLU A 320 4.50 -11.81 -17.51
C GLU A 320 3.72 -11.14 -18.63
N LEU A 321 2.40 -11.29 -18.63
CA LEU A 321 1.52 -10.67 -19.62
C LEU A 321 1.04 -9.30 -19.12
N ILE A 322 1.01 -8.32 -20.04
CA ILE A 322 0.34 -7.02 -19.87
C ILE A 322 -0.56 -6.82 -21.07
N ASP A 323 -1.86 -6.69 -20.88
CA ASP A 323 -2.82 -6.50 -21.96
C ASP A 323 -3.02 -5.03 -22.34
N HIS A 324 -3.75 -4.82 -23.43
CA HIS A 324 -4.10 -3.49 -23.94
C HIS A 324 -4.81 -2.61 -22.89
N TYR A 325 -5.75 -3.16 -22.10
CA TYR A 325 -6.50 -2.36 -21.12
C TYR A 325 -5.61 -1.78 -20.03
N ILE A 326 -4.66 -2.57 -19.53
CA ILE A 326 -3.67 -2.06 -18.55
C ILE A 326 -2.80 -0.99 -19.20
N LEU A 327 -2.34 -1.22 -20.43
CA LEU A 327 -1.54 -0.22 -21.14
C LEU A 327 -2.30 1.09 -21.33
N GLU A 328 -3.61 1.07 -21.61
CA GLU A 328 -4.43 2.28 -21.67
C GLU A 328 -4.52 3.00 -20.33
N CYS A 329 -4.82 2.29 -19.24
CA CYS A 329 -4.85 2.88 -17.89
C CYS A 329 -3.53 3.58 -17.50
N THR A 330 -2.39 3.12 -18.02
CA THR A 330 -1.09 3.75 -17.75
C THR A 330 -0.92 5.11 -18.45
N LYS A 331 -1.68 5.43 -19.48
CA LYS A 331 -1.63 6.73 -20.17
C LYS A 331 -2.14 7.85 -19.27
N GLU A 332 -3.14 7.59 -18.44
CA GLU A 332 -3.76 8.56 -17.55
C GLU A 332 -3.02 8.73 -16.22
N ASN A 333 -2.23 7.73 -15.80
CA ASN A 333 -1.47 7.80 -14.56
C ASN A 333 -0.13 8.52 -14.75
N SER A 334 0.10 9.62 -14.02
CA SER A 334 1.28 10.49 -14.19
C SER A 334 2.62 9.80 -13.93
N GLU A 335 2.67 8.85 -13.00
CA GLU A 335 3.88 8.06 -12.72
C GLU A 335 4.10 6.97 -13.77
N GLN A 336 3.05 6.24 -14.13
CA GLN A 336 3.18 5.12 -15.06
C GLN A 336 3.37 5.58 -16.50
N ARG A 337 2.88 6.76 -16.89
CA ARG A 337 3.13 7.34 -18.22
C ARG A 337 4.62 7.42 -18.55
N LYS A 338 5.47 7.77 -17.59
CA LYS A 338 6.93 7.83 -17.76
C LYS A 338 7.56 6.44 -17.98
N ASN A 339 6.92 5.40 -17.43
CA ASN A 339 7.39 4.03 -17.53
C ASN A 339 7.00 3.33 -18.84
N ARG A 340 6.25 4.00 -19.73
CA ARG A 340 5.83 3.50 -21.05
C ARG A 340 6.90 3.63 -22.15
N PHE A 341 8.08 4.12 -21.85
CA PHE A 341 9.15 4.43 -22.82
C PHE A 341 9.52 3.27 -23.76
N PHE A 342 9.23 2.02 -23.36
CA PHE A 342 9.51 0.81 -24.14
C PHE A 342 8.36 0.37 -25.03
N VAL A 343 7.18 0.99 -24.92
CA VAL A 343 5.96 0.60 -25.67
C VAL A 343 5.99 1.25 -27.04
N GLU A 344 5.97 0.41 -28.07
CA GLU A 344 5.96 0.82 -29.47
C GLU A 344 4.60 0.48 -30.13
N GLY A 345 4.00 1.46 -30.79
CA GLY A 345 2.70 1.31 -31.44
C GLY A 345 1.54 1.16 -30.45
N ASP A 346 0.55 0.35 -30.83
CA ASP A 346 -0.63 0.04 -30.02
C ASP A 346 -0.77 -1.49 -29.85
N PRO A 347 0.01 -2.09 -28.96
CA PRO A 347 0.01 -3.54 -28.77
C PRO A 347 -1.29 -4.04 -28.14
N GLY A 348 -1.82 -5.15 -28.68
CA GLY A 348 -2.90 -5.91 -28.04
C GLY A 348 -2.44 -6.60 -26.75
N ALA A 349 -1.15 -6.96 -26.68
CA ALA A 349 -0.50 -7.48 -25.48
C ALA A 349 1.03 -7.33 -25.55
N ILE A 350 1.68 -7.29 -24.39
CA ILE A 350 3.15 -7.38 -24.24
C ILE A 350 3.49 -8.53 -23.30
N LEU A 351 4.45 -9.40 -23.69
CA LEU A 351 5.11 -10.31 -22.75
C LEU A 351 6.41 -9.67 -22.27
N VAL A 352 6.54 -9.55 -20.96
CA VAL A 352 7.77 -9.13 -20.27
C VAL A 352 8.48 -10.40 -19.81
N ILE A 353 9.53 -10.79 -20.54
CA ILE A 353 10.29 -12.03 -20.33
C ILE A 353 11.64 -11.68 -19.70
N GLU A 354 11.87 -12.14 -18.47
CA GLU A 354 13.13 -11.89 -17.77
C GLU A 354 14.11 -13.03 -17.96
N PHE A 355 15.34 -12.70 -18.35
CA PHE A 355 16.47 -13.61 -18.29
C PHE A 355 17.46 -13.10 -17.24
N ARG A 356 17.91 -14.00 -16.34
CA ARG A 356 18.97 -13.73 -15.37
C ARG A 356 20.14 -14.69 -15.60
N ARG A 357 21.35 -14.15 -15.74
CA ARG A 357 22.59 -14.91 -15.95
C ARG A 357 23.74 -14.21 -15.20
N ASP A 358 24.91 -14.84 -15.21
CA ASP A 358 26.10 -14.30 -14.54
C ASP A 358 26.69 -13.08 -15.23
N ASN A 359 26.47 -12.93 -16.52
CA ASN A 359 26.94 -11.82 -17.34
C ASN A 359 25.90 -11.38 -18.38
N ARG A 360 26.13 -10.21 -18.96
CA ARG A 360 25.24 -9.56 -19.91
C ARG A 360 25.21 -10.26 -21.29
N GLU A 361 26.33 -10.83 -21.69
CA GLU A 361 26.48 -11.56 -22.95
C GLU A 361 25.54 -12.78 -22.98
N ASP A 362 25.52 -13.56 -21.91
CA ASP A 362 24.64 -14.74 -21.77
C ASP A 362 23.15 -14.36 -21.75
N VAL A 363 22.80 -13.23 -21.09
CA VAL A 363 21.44 -12.70 -21.16
C VAL A 363 21.05 -12.32 -22.58
N THR A 364 21.95 -11.62 -23.29
CA THR A 364 21.73 -11.18 -24.68
C THR A 364 21.60 -12.38 -25.61
N ALA A 365 22.43 -13.41 -25.46
CA ALA A 365 22.37 -14.62 -26.25
C ALA A 365 21.05 -15.40 -26.03
N ALA A 366 20.58 -15.51 -24.78
CA ALA A 366 19.32 -16.18 -24.46
C ALA A 366 18.12 -15.41 -25.06
N ALA A 367 18.10 -14.08 -24.94
CA ALA A 367 17.06 -13.24 -25.52
C ALA A 367 17.05 -13.32 -27.06
N ALA A 368 18.23 -13.27 -27.72
CA ALA A 368 18.36 -13.39 -29.16
C ALA A 368 17.92 -14.78 -29.69
N ALA A 369 18.22 -15.85 -28.96
CA ALA A 369 17.76 -17.19 -29.28
C ALA A 369 16.23 -17.26 -29.29
N LEU A 370 15.58 -16.75 -28.27
CA LEU A 370 14.11 -16.68 -28.18
C LEU A 370 13.53 -15.78 -29.28
N GLU A 371 14.05 -14.57 -29.50
CA GLU A 371 13.61 -13.67 -30.57
C GLU A 371 13.65 -14.35 -31.94
N ASN A 372 14.75 -15.02 -32.25
CA ASN A 372 14.90 -15.75 -33.53
C ASN A 372 13.86 -16.86 -33.69
N GLU A 373 13.50 -17.55 -32.61
CA GLU A 373 12.49 -18.61 -32.66
C GLU A 373 11.09 -18.03 -32.82
N LEU A 374 10.75 -16.98 -32.07
CA LEU A 374 9.47 -16.29 -32.20
C LEU A 374 9.27 -15.69 -33.61
N ARG A 375 10.29 -15.05 -34.16
CA ARG A 375 10.25 -14.53 -35.55
C ARG A 375 10.02 -15.63 -36.58
N ARG A 376 10.68 -16.80 -36.41
CA ARG A 376 10.45 -17.96 -37.28
C ARG A 376 9.04 -18.53 -37.15
N ALA A 377 8.47 -18.49 -35.97
CA ALA A 377 7.08 -18.88 -35.69
C ALA A 377 6.04 -17.85 -36.15
N GLY A 378 6.47 -16.65 -36.55
CA GLY A 378 5.61 -15.56 -36.99
C GLY A 378 4.93 -14.79 -35.82
N TYR A 379 5.52 -14.79 -34.63
CA TYR A 379 4.98 -14.13 -33.46
C TYR A 379 5.79 -12.89 -33.07
N GLY A 380 5.07 -11.83 -32.69
CA GLY A 380 5.62 -10.56 -32.22
C GLY A 380 6.14 -9.65 -33.34
N TYR A 381 6.00 -8.34 -33.14
CA TYR A 381 6.43 -7.33 -34.10
C TYR A 381 7.55 -6.40 -33.59
N HIS A 382 7.74 -6.30 -32.26
CA HIS A 382 8.78 -5.48 -31.62
C HIS A 382 9.39 -6.23 -30.44
N PHE A 383 10.73 -6.18 -30.27
CA PHE A 383 11.48 -7.03 -29.34
C PHE A 383 12.56 -6.23 -28.57
N PRO A 384 12.22 -5.19 -27.82
CA PRO A 384 13.21 -4.44 -27.06
C PRO A 384 13.79 -5.28 -25.90
N LEU A 385 15.13 -5.36 -25.83
CA LEU A 385 15.85 -5.94 -24.72
C LEU A 385 16.43 -4.83 -23.83
N LEU A 386 16.01 -4.77 -22.58
CA LEU A 386 16.28 -3.68 -21.66
C LEU A 386 17.03 -4.14 -20.43
N PHE A 387 17.92 -3.27 -19.90
CA PHE A 387 18.81 -3.57 -18.78
C PHE A 387 18.83 -2.43 -17.75
N GLY A 388 19.40 -2.72 -16.57
CA GLY A 388 19.67 -1.73 -15.54
C GLY A 388 18.43 -1.06 -14.96
N GLU A 389 18.45 0.26 -14.81
CA GLU A 389 17.33 1.02 -14.20
C GLU A 389 16.01 0.88 -14.98
N ASP A 390 16.07 0.68 -16.28
CA ASP A 390 14.89 0.55 -17.12
C ASP A 390 14.10 -0.72 -16.80
N THR A 391 14.75 -1.79 -16.37
CA THR A 391 14.04 -3.00 -15.89
C THR A 391 13.17 -2.70 -14.68
N THR A 392 13.65 -1.86 -13.76
CA THR A 392 12.90 -1.45 -12.58
C THR A 392 11.64 -0.64 -12.94
N LYS A 393 11.73 0.24 -13.96
CA LYS A 393 10.58 1.02 -14.44
C LYS A 393 9.50 0.13 -15.05
N ILE A 394 9.90 -0.88 -15.83
CA ILE A 394 8.97 -1.85 -16.45
C ILE A 394 8.27 -2.69 -15.37
N TRP A 395 9.02 -3.22 -14.40
CA TRP A 395 8.45 -3.96 -13.28
C TRP A 395 7.52 -3.09 -12.42
N THR A 396 7.83 -1.80 -12.27
CA THR A 396 6.96 -0.84 -11.56
C THR A 396 5.62 -0.67 -12.30
N LEU A 397 5.65 -0.49 -13.62
CA LEU A 397 4.44 -0.43 -14.45
C LEU A 397 3.61 -1.72 -14.31
N ARG A 398 4.27 -2.88 -14.45
CA ARG A 398 3.58 -4.17 -14.34
C ARG A 398 2.93 -4.37 -12.95
N LYS A 399 3.63 -4.04 -11.86
CA LYS A 399 3.12 -4.16 -10.48
C LYS A 399 1.94 -3.22 -10.20
N ALA A 400 1.86 -2.08 -10.88
CA ALA A 400 0.77 -1.12 -10.71
C ALA A 400 -0.56 -1.58 -11.32
N GLY A 401 -0.56 -2.59 -12.21
CA GLY A 401 -1.73 -2.99 -13.00
C GLY A 401 -3.02 -3.19 -12.20
N LEU A 402 -2.98 -3.94 -11.09
CA LEU A 402 -4.15 -4.15 -10.22
C LEU A 402 -4.70 -2.84 -9.64
N GLY A 403 -3.81 -1.94 -9.21
CA GLY A 403 -4.21 -0.65 -8.65
C GLY A 403 -4.85 0.26 -9.70
N LEU A 404 -4.29 0.27 -10.91
CA LEU A 404 -4.81 1.06 -12.02
C LEU A 404 -6.24 0.67 -12.40
N LEU A 405 -6.57 -0.61 -12.34
CA LEU A 405 -7.94 -1.12 -12.57
C LEU A 405 -8.95 -0.67 -11.50
N SER A 406 -8.50 -0.33 -10.31
CA SER A 406 -9.36 0.19 -9.25
C SER A 406 -9.78 1.64 -9.48
N ASN A 407 -9.13 2.34 -10.43
CA ASN A 407 -9.44 3.74 -10.77
C ASN A 407 -10.63 3.90 -11.73
N LEU A 408 -11.33 2.82 -12.08
CA LEU A 408 -12.55 2.89 -12.86
C LEU A 408 -13.59 3.77 -12.13
N PRO A 409 -14.06 4.88 -12.75
CA PRO A 409 -15.10 5.71 -12.16
C PRO A 409 -16.44 4.98 -12.08
N GLY A 410 -17.30 5.43 -11.17
CA GLY A 410 -18.64 4.83 -11.00
C GLY A 410 -18.65 3.57 -10.15
N ASP A 411 -19.74 2.81 -10.23
CA ASP A 411 -20.01 1.64 -9.39
C ASP A 411 -19.52 0.32 -9.97
N GLU A 412 -19.23 0.27 -11.27
CA GLU A 412 -18.62 -0.88 -11.92
C GLU A 412 -17.17 -1.02 -11.53
N LYS A 413 -16.75 -2.23 -11.16
CA LYS A 413 -15.38 -2.51 -10.71
C LYS A 413 -14.84 -3.79 -11.32
N ALA A 414 -13.53 -3.89 -11.48
CA ALA A 414 -12.84 -5.10 -11.88
C ALA A 414 -12.84 -6.10 -10.70
N VAL A 415 -13.78 -7.03 -10.70
CA VAL A 415 -14.07 -7.91 -9.56
C VAL A 415 -13.19 -9.17 -9.61
N ALA A 416 -12.64 -9.54 -8.45
CA ALA A 416 -11.78 -10.71 -8.27
C ALA A 416 -12.59 -12.02 -8.18
N VAL A 417 -13.40 -12.36 -9.19
CA VAL A 417 -14.28 -13.55 -9.10
C VAL A 417 -13.61 -14.84 -9.61
N ILE A 418 -12.79 -14.72 -10.66
CA ILE A 418 -12.19 -15.84 -11.41
C ILE A 418 -10.71 -15.61 -11.71
N GLU A 419 -10.06 -14.77 -10.93
CA GLU A 419 -8.76 -14.18 -11.23
C GLU A 419 -7.56 -15.13 -11.06
N ASP A 420 -7.73 -16.25 -10.37
CA ASP A 420 -6.62 -17.03 -9.80
C ASP A 420 -6.59 -18.46 -10.36
N THR A 421 -7.18 -18.65 -11.54
CA THR A 421 -7.25 -19.96 -12.19
C THR A 421 -5.93 -20.31 -12.86
N ALA A 422 -5.43 -21.53 -12.64
CA ALA A 422 -4.18 -22.02 -13.20
C ALA A 422 -4.40 -23.31 -14.01
N VAL A 423 -3.77 -23.38 -15.18
CA VAL A 423 -3.75 -24.54 -16.05
C VAL A 423 -2.31 -24.85 -16.48
N ASP A 424 -2.10 -25.96 -17.16
CA ASP A 424 -0.82 -26.24 -17.81
C ASP A 424 -0.47 -25.15 -18.81
N VAL A 425 0.79 -24.69 -18.83
CA VAL A 425 1.24 -23.62 -19.73
C VAL A 425 0.93 -23.93 -21.21
N ALA A 426 1.01 -25.21 -21.60
CA ALA A 426 0.69 -25.63 -22.95
C ALA A 426 -0.80 -25.51 -23.29
N ASP A 427 -1.68 -25.62 -22.30
CA ASP A 427 -3.12 -25.48 -22.46
C ASP A 427 -3.60 -24.02 -22.39
N LEU A 428 -2.78 -23.10 -21.89
CA LEU A 428 -3.17 -21.72 -21.59
C LEU A 428 -3.80 -20.98 -22.79
N PRO A 429 -3.27 -21.08 -24.04
CA PRO A 429 -3.90 -20.42 -25.20
C PRO A 429 -5.32 -20.92 -25.49
N ALA A 430 -5.54 -22.23 -25.39
CA ALA A 430 -6.86 -22.82 -25.59
C ALA A 430 -7.82 -22.48 -24.44
N TYR A 431 -7.33 -22.54 -23.22
CA TYR A 431 -8.09 -22.18 -22.01
C TYR A 431 -8.60 -20.74 -22.07
N ILE A 432 -7.74 -19.76 -22.41
CA ILE A 432 -8.12 -18.34 -22.48
C ILE A 432 -9.11 -18.08 -23.62
N ARG A 433 -9.00 -18.79 -24.71
CA ARG A 433 -10.00 -18.69 -25.80
C ARG A 433 -11.38 -19.16 -25.35
N ASP A 434 -11.46 -20.36 -24.73
CA ASP A 434 -12.72 -20.91 -24.19
C ASP A 434 -13.28 -19.97 -23.08
N PHE A 435 -12.40 -19.41 -22.25
CA PHE A 435 -12.72 -18.45 -21.19
C PHE A 435 -13.37 -17.18 -21.76
N ASN A 436 -12.76 -16.56 -22.79
CA ASN A 436 -13.30 -15.34 -23.38
C ASN A 436 -14.67 -15.58 -24.04
N GLN A 437 -14.92 -16.76 -24.61
CA GLN A 437 -16.24 -17.13 -25.13
C GLN A 437 -17.30 -17.17 -24.02
N ILE A 438 -16.95 -17.62 -22.81
CA ILE A 438 -17.86 -17.59 -21.67
C ILE A 438 -18.21 -16.14 -21.32
N LEU A 439 -17.22 -15.24 -21.22
CA LEU A 439 -17.47 -13.83 -20.90
C LEU A 439 -18.30 -13.13 -21.99
N GLU A 440 -18.00 -13.35 -23.25
CA GLU A 440 -18.78 -12.81 -24.38
C GLU A 440 -20.25 -13.21 -24.31
N LYS A 441 -20.55 -14.46 -23.94
CA LYS A 441 -21.91 -14.95 -23.71
C LYS A 441 -22.66 -14.14 -22.63
N HIS A 442 -21.94 -13.64 -21.64
CA HIS A 442 -22.48 -12.79 -20.57
C HIS A 442 -22.41 -11.29 -20.88
N GLY A 443 -21.98 -10.90 -22.10
CA GLY A 443 -21.80 -9.50 -22.49
C GLY A 443 -20.69 -8.78 -21.72
N LEU A 444 -19.70 -9.51 -21.21
CA LEU A 444 -18.63 -8.99 -20.37
C LEU A 444 -17.26 -9.10 -21.07
N HIS A 445 -16.37 -8.24 -20.63
CA HIS A 445 -14.94 -8.27 -20.99
C HIS A 445 -14.11 -8.45 -19.73
N SER A 446 -12.92 -9.08 -19.89
CA SER A 446 -11.95 -9.24 -18.81
C SER A 446 -10.64 -8.53 -19.15
N VAL A 447 -10.01 -8.01 -18.13
CA VAL A 447 -8.59 -7.63 -18.19
C VAL A 447 -7.75 -8.86 -17.96
N HIS A 448 -6.65 -9.01 -18.73
CA HIS A 448 -5.75 -10.16 -18.67
C HIS A 448 -4.35 -9.69 -18.30
N TYR A 449 -3.85 -10.14 -17.18
CA TYR A 449 -2.48 -9.81 -16.80
C TYR A 449 -1.87 -10.86 -15.87
N ALA A 450 -0.58 -10.82 -15.66
CA ALA A 450 0.26 -11.58 -14.74
C ALA A 450 0.92 -12.82 -15.35
N HIS A 451 0.99 -13.83 -14.66
CA HIS A 451 1.91 -14.97 -14.60
C HIS A 451 1.77 -15.97 -15.75
N ALA A 452 1.84 -15.52 -17.00
CA ALA A 452 1.71 -16.39 -18.18
C ALA A 452 2.72 -17.56 -18.17
N GLY A 453 3.94 -17.32 -17.65
CA GLY A 453 4.97 -18.35 -17.54
C GLY A 453 4.64 -19.51 -16.61
N SER A 454 3.72 -19.35 -15.68
CA SER A 454 3.26 -20.41 -14.76
C SER A 454 1.86 -20.93 -15.05
N GLY A 455 1.28 -20.57 -16.20
CA GLY A 455 -0.04 -21.05 -16.61
C GLY A 455 -1.20 -20.38 -15.86
N GLU A 456 -0.96 -19.22 -15.24
CA GLU A 456 -1.95 -18.46 -14.49
C GLU A 456 -2.05 -17.03 -15.00
N LEU A 457 -3.27 -16.58 -15.28
CA LEU A 457 -3.55 -15.19 -15.59
C LEU A 457 -4.59 -14.65 -14.62
N HIS A 458 -4.38 -13.42 -14.17
CA HIS A 458 -5.38 -12.71 -13.41
C HIS A 458 -6.44 -12.12 -14.33
N LEU A 459 -7.65 -12.63 -14.20
CA LEU A 459 -8.78 -12.36 -15.08
C LEU A 459 -9.88 -11.65 -14.28
N ARG A 460 -10.13 -10.38 -14.60
CA ARG A 460 -11.08 -9.57 -13.84
C ARG A 460 -12.17 -8.99 -14.74
N PRO A 461 -13.37 -9.59 -14.75
CA PRO A 461 -14.52 -8.99 -15.41
C PRO A 461 -14.97 -7.72 -14.68
N ILE A 462 -15.48 -6.76 -15.45
CA ILE A 462 -16.02 -5.51 -14.92
C ILE A 462 -17.50 -5.73 -14.57
N ILE A 463 -17.84 -5.71 -13.28
CA ILE A 463 -19.18 -6.03 -12.77
C ILE A 463 -19.61 -5.01 -11.73
N ASN A 464 -20.91 -4.67 -11.72
CA ASN A 464 -21.49 -3.85 -10.67
C ASN A 464 -22.18 -4.73 -9.61
N LEU A 465 -21.49 -5.00 -8.49
CA LEU A 465 -22.02 -5.82 -7.39
C LEU A 465 -23.13 -5.12 -6.57
N LYS A 466 -23.45 -3.85 -6.83
CA LYS A 466 -24.59 -3.15 -6.21
C LYS A 466 -25.91 -3.51 -6.88
N THR A 467 -25.90 -4.10 -8.07
CA THR A 467 -27.09 -4.51 -8.82
C THR A 467 -27.40 -6.00 -8.65
N GLU A 468 -28.68 -6.38 -8.77
CA GLU A 468 -29.08 -7.78 -8.78
C GLU A 468 -28.50 -8.53 -9.98
N GLU A 469 -28.41 -7.86 -11.16
CA GLU A 469 -27.79 -8.44 -12.36
C GLU A 469 -26.32 -8.75 -12.14
N GLY A 470 -25.54 -7.78 -11.61
CA GLY A 470 -24.14 -8.00 -11.33
C GLY A 470 -23.87 -9.14 -10.33
N ASN A 471 -24.74 -9.31 -9.33
CA ASN A 471 -24.66 -10.45 -8.41
C ASN A 471 -24.97 -11.79 -9.11
N ARG A 472 -25.94 -11.83 -10.01
CA ARG A 472 -26.22 -13.05 -10.81
C ARG A 472 -25.04 -13.38 -11.72
N GLN A 473 -24.45 -12.39 -12.40
CA GLN A 473 -23.28 -12.55 -13.26
C GLN A 473 -22.06 -13.04 -12.44
N PHE A 474 -21.83 -12.47 -11.25
CA PHE A 474 -20.75 -12.87 -10.35
C PHE A 474 -20.77 -14.38 -10.06
N ARG A 475 -21.95 -14.93 -9.73
CA ARG A 475 -22.11 -16.36 -9.48
C ARG A 475 -22.03 -17.19 -10.75
N ALA A 476 -22.79 -16.83 -11.79
CA ALA A 476 -22.89 -17.61 -13.02
C ALA A 476 -21.51 -17.79 -13.70
N ILE A 477 -20.70 -16.71 -13.74
CA ILE A 477 -19.33 -16.77 -14.28
C ILE A 477 -18.46 -17.71 -13.46
N ALA A 478 -18.48 -17.63 -12.13
CA ALA A 478 -17.69 -18.51 -11.27
C ALA A 478 -18.00 -19.99 -11.51
N GLU A 479 -19.29 -20.34 -11.65
CA GLU A 479 -19.73 -21.70 -11.94
C GLU A 479 -19.26 -22.20 -13.32
N GLU A 480 -19.40 -21.37 -14.36
CA GLU A 480 -18.99 -21.76 -15.72
C GLU A 480 -17.47 -21.90 -15.80
N ILE A 481 -16.71 -21.00 -15.17
CA ILE A 481 -15.25 -21.08 -15.14
C ILE A 481 -14.75 -22.25 -14.28
N ALA A 482 -15.38 -22.58 -13.17
CA ALA A 482 -15.03 -23.79 -12.41
C ALA A 482 -15.16 -25.05 -13.28
N ARG A 483 -16.23 -25.16 -14.11
CA ARG A 483 -16.39 -26.27 -15.08
C ARG A 483 -15.28 -26.24 -16.14
N LEU A 484 -14.91 -25.05 -16.62
CA LEU A 484 -13.83 -24.91 -17.61
C LEU A 484 -12.47 -25.34 -17.03
N VAL A 485 -12.11 -24.85 -15.84
CA VAL A 485 -10.87 -25.25 -15.14
C VAL A 485 -10.82 -26.77 -14.93
N LYS A 486 -11.92 -27.36 -14.51
CA LYS A 486 -12.03 -28.83 -14.37
C LYS A 486 -11.82 -29.59 -15.67
N LYS A 487 -12.33 -29.08 -16.81
CA LYS A 487 -12.10 -29.64 -18.16
C LYS A 487 -10.60 -29.72 -18.49
N TYR A 488 -9.82 -28.73 -18.08
CA TYR A 488 -8.36 -28.69 -18.31
C TYR A 488 -7.53 -29.37 -17.19
N ASN A 489 -8.18 -30.00 -16.21
CA ASN A 489 -7.53 -30.54 -15.01
C ASN A 489 -6.60 -29.55 -14.31
N GLY A 490 -7.03 -28.29 -14.27
CA GLY A 490 -6.34 -27.17 -13.62
C GLY A 490 -6.72 -27.01 -12.16
N SER A 491 -6.22 -25.92 -11.56
CA SER A 491 -6.55 -25.47 -10.20
C SER A 491 -7.44 -24.22 -10.24
N LEU A 492 -8.52 -24.22 -9.47
CA LEU A 492 -9.39 -23.04 -9.37
C LEU A 492 -8.73 -21.91 -8.58
N SER A 493 -7.78 -22.23 -7.72
CA SER A 493 -6.89 -21.29 -7.06
C SER A 493 -5.44 -21.65 -7.36
N GLY A 494 -4.68 -20.72 -7.92
CA GLY A 494 -3.25 -20.86 -8.16
C GLY A 494 -2.41 -20.40 -6.96
N GLU A 495 -2.68 -19.21 -6.43
CA GLU A 495 -1.89 -18.59 -5.35
C GLU A 495 -2.72 -17.85 -4.28
N HIS A 496 -3.94 -17.38 -4.62
CA HIS A 496 -4.71 -16.52 -3.71
C HIS A 496 -5.48 -17.29 -2.63
N GLY A 497 -5.62 -18.61 -2.74
CA GLY A 497 -6.41 -19.46 -1.86
C GLY A 497 -7.90 -19.51 -2.24
N ASP A 498 -8.65 -20.34 -1.57
CA ASP A 498 -10.07 -20.56 -1.84
C ASP A 498 -10.97 -19.54 -1.13
N GLY A 499 -10.73 -19.32 0.16
CA GLY A 499 -11.48 -18.40 0.99
C GLY A 499 -13.00 -18.64 0.93
N ARG A 500 -13.75 -17.53 0.94
CA ARG A 500 -15.21 -17.52 0.72
C ARG A 500 -15.58 -17.56 -0.76
N LEU A 501 -14.66 -17.18 -1.62
CA LEU A 501 -14.93 -17.01 -3.04
C LEU A 501 -14.99 -18.34 -3.79
N ARG A 502 -14.08 -19.26 -3.46
CA ARG A 502 -13.90 -20.52 -4.21
C ARG A 502 -14.20 -21.78 -3.39
N GLY A 503 -14.27 -21.65 -2.06
CA GLY A 503 -14.38 -22.81 -1.17
C GLY A 503 -15.62 -23.67 -1.43
N GLU A 504 -16.77 -23.08 -1.86
CA GLU A 504 -17.97 -23.87 -2.19
C GLU A 504 -17.77 -24.78 -3.41
N PHE A 505 -16.79 -24.49 -4.28
CA PHE A 505 -16.50 -25.28 -5.48
C PHE A 505 -15.50 -26.40 -5.24
N ILE A 506 -14.85 -26.48 -4.08
CA ILE A 506 -13.87 -27.54 -3.76
C ILE A 506 -14.46 -28.96 -3.97
N PRO A 507 -15.68 -29.27 -3.49
CA PRO A 507 -16.27 -30.61 -3.73
C PRO A 507 -16.40 -30.96 -5.21
N PHE A 508 -16.68 -29.97 -6.06
CA PHE A 508 -16.72 -30.15 -7.51
C PHE A 508 -15.32 -30.34 -8.09
N MET A 509 -14.35 -29.56 -7.63
CA MET A 509 -12.99 -29.59 -8.19
C MET A 509 -12.24 -30.89 -7.84
N VAL A 510 -12.20 -31.27 -6.58
CA VAL A 510 -11.43 -32.45 -6.09
C VAL A 510 -12.26 -33.72 -5.97
N GLY A 511 -13.57 -33.65 -6.18
CA GLY A 511 -14.51 -34.75 -6.04
C GLY A 511 -15.01 -34.95 -4.58
N PRO A 512 -16.22 -35.46 -4.41
CA PRO A 512 -16.90 -35.54 -3.11
C PRO A 512 -16.16 -36.39 -2.08
N LYS A 513 -15.49 -37.45 -2.49
CA LYS A 513 -14.71 -38.30 -1.58
C LYS A 513 -13.50 -37.60 -1.01
N ASN A 514 -12.73 -36.92 -1.85
CA ASN A 514 -11.57 -36.13 -1.40
C ASN A 514 -12.00 -34.95 -0.52
N TYR A 515 -13.14 -34.35 -0.84
CA TYR A 515 -13.69 -33.29 0.01
C TYR A 515 -14.09 -33.79 1.41
N GLU A 516 -14.68 -35.00 1.52
CA GLU A 516 -14.97 -35.57 2.84
C GLU A 516 -13.68 -35.87 3.62
N LEU A 517 -12.60 -36.29 2.96
CA LEU A 517 -11.29 -36.39 3.63
C LEU A 517 -10.80 -35.05 4.19
N MET A 518 -11.01 -33.96 3.44
CA MET A 518 -10.66 -32.62 3.93
C MET A 518 -11.53 -32.24 5.15
N ARG A 519 -12.81 -32.56 5.13
CA ARG A 519 -13.71 -32.34 6.28
C ARG A 519 -13.27 -33.14 7.50
N GLU A 520 -12.84 -34.41 7.31
CA GLU A 520 -12.37 -35.26 8.39
C GLU A 520 -11.03 -34.76 8.97
N ILE A 521 -10.10 -34.28 8.13
CA ILE A 521 -8.87 -33.60 8.58
C ILE A 521 -9.22 -32.38 9.42
N LYS A 522 -10.11 -31.52 8.93
CA LYS A 522 -10.54 -30.31 9.69
C LYS A 522 -11.13 -30.71 11.05
N ARG A 523 -12.03 -31.68 11.09
CA ARG A 523 -12.65 -32.14 12.35
C ARG A 523 -11.64 -32.80 13.31
N THR A 524 -10.62 -33.47 12.78
CA THR A 524 -9.54 -34.04 13.61
C THR A 524 -8.64 -32.97 14.20
N TRP A 525 -8.25 -31.94 13.41
CA TRP A 525 -7.35 -30.87 13.86
C TRP A 525 -8.07 -29.84 14.72
N ASP A 526 -9.32 -29.61 14.46
CA ASP A 526 -10.15 -28.61 15.13
C ASP A 526 -11.55 -29.15 15.41
N PRO A 527 -11.67 -30.04 16.43
CA PRO A 527 -12.93 -30.73 16.73
C PRO A 527 -14.09 -29.79 17.09
N GLU A 528 -13.78 -28.63 17.67
CA GLU A 528 -14.76 -27.63 18.11
C GLU A 528 -15.04 -26.55 17.04
N GLY A 529 -14.33 -26.57 15.91
CA GLY A 529 -14.53 -25.67 14.79
C GLY A 529 -14.19 -24.21 15.11
N ILE A 530 -13.21 -23.97 15.97
CA ILE A 530 -12.86 -22.61 16.43
C ILE A 530 -11.94 -21.87 15.44
N PHE A 531 -11.13 -22.55 14.65
CA PHE A 531 -10.18 -21.93 13.75
C PHE A 531 -10.80 -21.62 12.39
N ASN A 532 -10.98 -20.35 12.09
CA ASN A 532 -11.41 -19.77 10.82
C ASN A 532 -12.50 -20.58 10.07
N PRO A 533 -13.66 -20.84 10.68
CA PRO A 533 -14.70 -21.69 10.10
C PRO A 533 -15.25 -21.11 8.78
N GLY A 534 -15.79 -21.97 7.92
CA GLY A 534 -16.35 -21.57 6.63
C GLY A 534 -15.31 -21.18 5.59
N LYS A 535 -14.09 -21.73 5.71
CA LYS A 535 -13.01 -21.67 4.73
C LYS A 535 -12.55 -23.08 4.42
N ILE A 536 -12.25 -23.36 3.15
CA ILE A 536 -11.86 -24.69 2.63
C ILE A 536 -12.98 -25.73 2.78
N VAL A 537 -13.47 -25.96 3.99
CA VAL A 537 -14.59 -26.88 4.25
C VAL A 537 -15.80 -26.12 4.80
N ASP A 538 -16.98 -26.62 4.48
CA ASP A 538 -18.28 -26.07 4.89
C ASP A 538 -18.42 -24.57 4.58
N THR A 539 -17.88 -24.16 3.43
CA THR A 539 -17.87 -22.77 2.97
C THR A 539 -19.29 -22.34 2.59
N PRO A 540 -19.78 -21.20 3.08
CA PRO A 540 -21.08 -20.65 2.69
C PRO A 540 -21.08 -20.27 1.20
N PRO A 541 -22.27 -20.09 0.58
CA PRO A 541 -22.36 -19.68 -0.82
C PRO A 541 -21.57 -18.40 -1.10
N MET A 542 -20.89 -18.37 -2.25
CA MET A 542 -19.93 -17.30 -2.62
C MET A 542 -20.57 -15.91 -2.75
N ASP A 543 -21.87 -15.85 -2.97
CA ASP A 543 -22.67 -14.62 -3.13
C ASP A 543 -23.28 -14.11 -1.83
N THR A 544 -22.86 -14.69 -0.69
CA THR A 544 -23.28 -14.25 0.65
C THR A 544 -22.22 -13.37 1.32
N SER A 545 -22.66 -12.50 2.24
CA SER A 545 -21.76 -11.61 3.01
C SER A 545 -20.91 -10.70 2.13
N LEU A 546 -21.43 -10.24 1.01
CA LEU A 546 -20.76 -9.25 0.17
C LEU A 546 -20.77 -7.87 0.84
N ARG A 547 -19.85 -6.99 0.45
CA ARG A 547 -19.79 -5.59 0.93
C ARG A 547 -21.02 -4.80 0.56
N TYR A 548 -21.61 -5.10 -0.60
CA TYR A 548 -22.77 -4.42 -1.17
C TYR A 548 -24.00 -5.33 -1.10
N THR A 549 -25.15 -4.73 -0.91
CA THR A 549 -26.42 -5.44 -0.96
C THR A 549 -26.99 -5.31 -2.37
N PRO A 550 -27.43 -6.40 -3.02
CA PRO A 550 -28.09 -6.33 -4.32
C PRO A 550 -29.27 -5.35 -4.33
N GLY A 551 -29.37 -4.49 -5.35
CA GLY A 551 -30.36 -3.43 -5.42
C GLY A 551 -30.05 -2.18 -4.58
N GLN A 552 -28.89 -2.13 -3.94
CA GLN A 552 -28.45 -0.97 -3.17
C GLN A 552 -28.25 0.24 -4.09
N GLN A 553 -28.96 1.33 -3.77
CA GLN A 553 -28.67 2.62 -4.40
C GLN A 553 -27.49 3.30 -3.72
N THR A 554 -26.57 3.86 -4.50
CA THR A 554 -25.47 4.69 -3.97
C THR A 554 -26.04 6.03 -3.54
N PRO A 555 -25.89 6.45 -2.26
CA PRO A 555 -26.32 7.77 -1.83
C PRO A 555 -25.48 8.84 -2.54
N GLU A 556 -26.12 9.92 -2.98
CA GLU A 556 -25.46 11.08 -3.55
C GLU A 556 -25.13 12.11 -2.47
N PHE A 557 -23.91 12.64 -2.51
CA PHE A 557 -23.43 13.66 -1.58
C PHE A 557 -23.04 14.93 -2.31
N LYS A 558 -23.51 16.06 -1.80
CA LYS A 558 -22.99 17.37 -2.22
C LYS A 558 -21.62 17.57 -1.59
N THR A 559 -20.59 17.69 -2.43
CA THR A 559 -19.20 17.86 -2.00
C THR A 559 -18.64 19.22 -2.41
N TYR A 560 -17.62 19.68 -1.69
CA TYR A 560 -16.85 20.87 -2.07
C TYR A 560 -15.81 20.56 -3.14
N PHE A 561 -15.14 19.38 -3.02
CA PHE A 561 -14.24 18.88 -4.05
C PHE A 561 -15.00 18.11 -5.13
N ARG A 562 -14.51 18.16 -6.37
CA ARG A 562 -15.10 17.44 -7.53
C ARG A 562 -14.77 15.96 -7.56
N PHE A 563 -13.68 15.52 -6.91
CA PHE A 563 -13.21 14.13 -6.90
C PHE A 563 -13.12 13.49 -8.30
N ALA A 564 -12.71 14.26 -9.33
CA ALA A 564 -12.66 13.81 -10.72
C ALA A 564 -14.02 13.25 -11.23
N ASP A 565 -15.08 14.03 -11.03
CA ASP A 565 -16.48 13.72 -11.40
C ASP A 565 -17.10 12.52 -10.67
N GLN A 566 -16.60 12.24 -9.47
CA GLN A 566 -17.18 11.29 -8.51
C GLN A 566 -17.62 12.03 -7.25
N ASP A 567 -18.37 11.35 -6.40
CA ASP A 567 -18.64 11.87 -5.06
C ASP A 567 -17.62 11.34 -4.02
N VAL A 568 -17.75 11.79 -2.79
CA VAL A 568 -16.87 11.40 -1.66
C VAL A 568 -16.97 9.90 -1.35
N LEU A 569 -18.14 9.30 -1.50
CA LEU A 569 -18.34 7.86 -1.26
C LEU A 569 -17.67 7.02 -2.35
N GLN A 570 -17.92 7.35 -3.61
CA GLN A 570 -17.29 6.67 -4.75
C GLN A 570 -15.77 6.78 -4.72
N HIS A 571 -15.21 7.95 -4.31
CA HIS A 571 -13.78 8.10 -4.13
C HIS A 571 -13.23 7.23 -2.98
N ALA A 572 -13.96 7.10 -1.86
CA ALA A 572 -13.58 6.18 -0.79
C ALA A 572 -13.65 4.70 -1.23
N GLU A 573 -14.61 4.34 -2.10
CA GLU A 573 -14.79 3.01 -2.68
C GLU A 573 -13.69 2.59 -3.65
N GLN A 574 -12.86 3.50 -4.14
CA GLN A 574 -11.65 3.18 -4.91
C GLN A 574 -10.66 2.32 -4.10
N CYS A 575 -10.73 2.35 -2.77
CA CYS A 575 -9.86 1.54 -1.94
C CYS A 575 -10.15 0.04 -2.14
N ASN A 576 -9.24 -0.65 -2.85
CA ASN A 576 -9.30 -2.09 -3.11
C ASN A 576 -8.74 -2.97 -1.96
N GLY A 577 -8.32 -2.37 -0.84
CA GLY A 577 -7.81 -3.12 0.30
C GLY A 577 -6.36 -3.65 0.16
N SER A 578 -5.65 -3.37 -0.94
CA SER A 578 -4.30 -3.89 -1.23
C SER A 578 -3.24 -3.60 -0.15
N GLY A 579 -3.50 -2.63 0.73
CA GLY A 579 -2.72 -2.38 1.93
C GLY A 579 -1.35 -1.74 1.71
N ASP A 580 -1.05 -1.08 0.57
CA ASP A 580 0.20 -0.33 0.38
C ASP A 580 0.45 0.70 1.50
N CYS A 581 -0.60 1.17 2.14
CA CYS A 581 -0.55 2.03 3.32
C CYS A 581 -0.07 1.32 4.60
N ARG A 582 0.22 0.02 4.56
CA ARG A 582 0.80 -0.77 5.66
C ARG A 582 2.30 -1.04 5.50
N LYS A 583 2.94 -0.52 4.48
CA LYS A 583 4.39 -0.62 4.34
C LYS A 583 5.10 0.11 5.48
N THR A 584 6.30 -0.33 5.79
CA THR A 584 7.12 0.23 6.86
C THR A 584 8.13 1.22 6.28
N HIS A 585 8.78 2.00 7.14
CA HIS A 585 9.84 2.90 6.73
C HIS A 585 11.06 2.19 6.11
N LEU A 586 11.26 0.90 6.41
CA LEU A 586 12.37 0.09 5.88
C LEU A 586 12.21 -0.21 4.39
N THR A 587 10.98 -0.32 3.90
CA THR A 587 10.67 -0.58 2.49
C THR A 587 10.49 0.70 1.66
N GLY A 588 10.68 1.86 2.30
CA GLY A 588 10.66 3.17 1.64
C GLY A 588 9.27 3.77 1.44
N GLY A 589 9.24 4.97 0.83
CA GLY A 589 8.02 5.74 0.60
C GLY A 589 7.63 6.63 1.76
N THR A 590 6.49 7.29 1.61
CA THR A 590 5.96 8.27 2.59
C THR A 590 4.58 7.89 3.09
N MET A 591 3.83 7.06 2.36
CA MET A 591 2.41 6.79 2.61
C MET A 591 2.16 6.22 4.00
N CYS A 592 1.23 6.87 4.73
CA CYS A 592 0.81 6.63 6.11
C CYS A 592 1.95 6.68 7.13
N PRO A 593 2.58 7.86 7.34
CA PRO A 593 3.58 8.03 8.40
C PRO A 593 3.05 7.67 9.78
N SER A 594 1.75 7.92 10.04
CA SER A 594 1.08 7.51 11.28
C SER A 594 1.13 6.00 11.49
N TYR A 595 0.79 5.19 10.48
CA TYR A 595 0.92 3.73 10.58
C TYR A 595 2.37 3.29 10.77
N MET A 596 3.32 3.90 10.06
CA MET A 596 4.75 3.58 10.22
C MET A 596 5.21 3.76 11.68
N ALA A 597 4.66 4.76 12.38
CA ALA A 597 5.00 5.07 13.77
C ALA A 597 4.22 4.25 14.81
N THR A 598 2.94 3.92 14.54
CA THR A 598 2.04 3.29 15.52
C THR A 598 1.84 1.79 15.29
N ARG A 599 1.99 1.33 14.06
CA ARG A 599 1.65 -0.03 13.59
C ARG A 599 0.17 -0.41 13.83
N ASN A 600 -0.72 0.56 14.03
CA ASN A 600 -2.14 0.34 14.21
C ASN A 600 -2.87 0.39 12.86
N GLU A 601 -3.74 -0.58 12.59
CA GLU A 601 -4.56 -0.62 11.38
C GLU A 601 -5.37 0.66 11.16
N LYS A 602 -5.97 1.21 12.23
CA LYS A 602 -6.78 2.43 12.18
C LYS A 602 -6.06 3.65 11.60
N ASP A 603 -4.72 3.63 11.59
CA ASP A 603 -3.89 4.75 11.14
C ASP A 603 -3.49 4.65 9.66
N THR A 604 -4.08 3.69 8.91
CA THR A 604 -3.82 3.48 7.48
C THR A 604 -4.79 4.26 6.59
N THR A 605 -4.40 4.49 5.32
CA THR A 605 -5.31 4.99 4.27
C THR A 605 -6.52 4.06 4.11
N ARG A 606 -6.28 2.73 4.12
CA ARG A 606 -7.30 1.70 3.99
C ARG A 606 -8.37 1.82 5.07
N ALA A 607 -7.97 1.96 6.33
CA ALA A 607 -8.89 2.12 7.45
C ALA A 607 -9.75 3.39 7.31
N ARG A 608 -9.12 4.50 6.92
CA ARG A 608 -9.82 5.80 6.75
C ARG A 608 -10.83 5.77 5.61
N ALA A 609 -10.47 5.18 4.48
CA ALA A 609 -11.41 4.99 3.36
C ALA A 609 -12.55 4.03 3.73
N ASN A 610 -12.24 2.90 4.39
CA ASN A 610 -13.22 1.90 4.77
C ASN A 610 -14.24 2.41 5.79
N ILE A 611 -13.80 3.10 6.86
CA ILE A 611 -14.73 3.62 7.87
C ILE A 611 -15.64 4.70 7.27
N LEU A 612 -15.09 5.59 6.42
CA LEU A 612 -15.87 6.62 5.75
C LEU A 612 -16.94 5.99 4.84
N ARG A 613 -16.54 5.01 4.01
CA ARG A 613 -17.48 4.25 3.16
C ARG A 613 -18.58 3.60 3.98
N GLU A 614 -18.24 2.87 5.06
CA GLU A 614 -19.23 2.18 5.90
C GLU A 614 -20.23 3.14 6.52
N VAL A 615 -19.75 4.26 7.08
CA VAL A 615 -20.62 5.26 7.71
C VAL A 615 -21.49 5.97 6.67
N LEU A 616 -20.93 6.42 5.55
CA LEU A 616 -21.71 7.11 4.51
C LEU A 616 -22.76 6.18 3.86
N THR A 617 -22.48 4.88 3.76
CA THR A 617 -23.43 3.91 3.19
C THR A 617 -24.53 3.54 4.18
N ARG A 618 -24.22 3.36 5.48
CA ARG A 618 -25.09 2.68 6.45
C ARG A 618 -25.69 3.58 7.52
N SER A 619 -25.18 4.81 7.70
CA SER A 619 -25.71 5.71 8.72
C SER A 619 -27.13 6.16 8.38
N GLU A 620 -28.00 6.12 9.37
CA GLU A 620 -29.39 6.63 9.28
C GLU A 620 -29.53 8.09 9.73
N LYS A 621 -28.41 8.72 10.16
CA LYS A 621 -28.42 10.13 10.56
C LYS A 621 -28.74 11.04 9.38
N PRO A 622 -29.46 12.15 9.58
CA PRO A 622 -29.76 13.16 8.55
C PRO A 622 -28.47 13.70 7.89
N ASN A 623 -27.43 13.97 8.69
CA ASN A 623 -26.08 14.22 8.20
C ASN A 623 -25.21 13.01 8.54
N ARG A 624 -24.90 12.20 7.52
CA ARG A 624 -24.06 10.99 7.69
C ARG A 624 -22.62 11.28 8.05
N PHE A 625 -22.15 12.52 7.87
CA PHE A 625 -20.81 12.94 8.30
C PHE A 625 -20.74 13.26 9.80
N ASP A 626 -21.85 13.31 10.51
CA ASP A 626 -21.85 13.46 11.97
C ASP A 626 -21.49 12.14 12.65
N SER A 627 -20.20 11.77 12.60
CA SER A 627 -19.64 10.51 13.14
C SER A 627 -18.33 10.75 13.88
N GLU A 628 -18.38 10.48 15.17
CA GLU A 628 -17.16 10.47 16.02
C GLU A 628 -16.20 9.34 15.65
N GLU A 629 -16.72 8.21 15.16
CA GLU A 629 -15.91 7.06 14.74
C GLU A 629 -15.02 7.43 13.55
N VAL A 630 -15.59 8.10 12.54
CA VAL A 630 -14.81 8.58 11.38
C VAL A 630 -13.79 9.62 11.83
N LYS A 631 -14.20 10.55 12.71
CA LYS A 631 -13.31 11.59 13.24
C LYS A 631 -12.11 10.98 13.96
N ALA A 632 -12.33 9.98 14.82
CA ALA A 632 -11.28 9.30 15.57
C ALA A 632 -10.28 8.54 14.67
N VAL A 633 -10.75 7.95 13.56
CA VAL A 633 -9.88 7.28 12.59
C VAL A 633 -9.13 8.27 11.70
N MET A 634 -9.76 9.42 11.38
CA MET A 634 -9.14 10.51 10.62
C MET A 634 -8.13 11.33 11.42
N ASP A 635 -8.17 11.27 12.75
CA ASP A 635 -7.42 12.16 13.62
C ASP A 635 -5.91 12.15 13.35
N LEU A 636 -5.27 10.97 13.36
CA LEU A 636 -3.84 10.82 13.07
C LEU A 636 -3.47 10.91 11.58
N CYS A 637 -4.39 11.33 10.70
CA CYS A 637 -4.02 11.64 9.32
C CYS A 637 -3.31 12.99 9.22
N LEU A 638 -2.05 12.97 8.81
CA LEU A 638 -1.20 14.16 8.67
C LEU A 638 -1.55 15.04 7.45
N SER A 639 -2.45 14.61 6.57
CA SER A 639 -2.75 15.27 5.29
C SER A 639 -1.49 15.52 4.42
N CYS A 640 -0.54 14.60 4.49
CA CYS A 640 0.75 14.67 3.77
C CYS A 640 0.62 14.41 2.26
N LYS A 641 -0.56 13.99 1.78
CA LYS A 641 -0.90 13.64 0.39
C LYS A 641 -0.13 12.46 -0.20
N ALA A 642 0.70 11.75 0.57
CA ALA A 642 1.45 10.63 0.04
C ALA A 642 0.54 9.53 -0.53
N CYS A 643 -0.66 9.34 0.02
CA CYS A 643 -1.65 8.40 -0.52
C CYS A 643 -2.09 8.77 -1.95
N LYS A 644 -2.20 10.05 -2.30
CA LYS A 644 -2.51 10.46 -3.68
C LYS A 644 -1.45 10.03 -4.69
N ALA A 645 -0.17 10.03 -4.30
CA ALA A 645 0.94 9.67 -5.18
C ALA A 645 1.27 8.17 -5.16
N GLU A 646 1.27 7.57 -3.97
CA GLU A 646 1.78 6.22 -3.77
C GLU A 646 0.69 5.14 -3.71
N CYS A 647 -0.59 5.51 -3.48
CA CYS A 647 -1.68 4.54 -3.49
C CYS A 647 -1.98 4.09 -4.93
N PRO A 648 -1.88 2.79 -5.25
CA PRO A 648 -2.19 2.30 -6.59
C PRO A 648 -3.62 2.62 -7.03
N SER A 649 -4.55 2.63 -6.06
CA SER A 649 -5.97 2.97 -6.27
C SER A 649 -6.27 4.47 -6.17
N ASN A 650 -5.25 5.33 -6.11
CA ASN A 650 -5.36 6.79 -6.13
C ASN A 650 -6.30 7.41 -5.07
N VAL A 651 -6.41 6.79 -3.89
CA VAL A 651 -7.29 7.28 -2.80
C VAL A 651 -6.66 8.49 -2.12
N ASP A 652 -7.23 9.68 -2.32
CA ASP A 652 -6.78 10.92 -1.68
C ASP A 652 -7.45 11.15 -0.32
N VAL A 653 -6.90 10.54 0.74
CA VAL A 653 -7.41 10.70 2.10
C VAL A 653 -7.28 12.14 2.61
N ALA A 654 -6.36 12.95 2.08
CA ALA A 654 -6.25 14.34 2.51
C ALA A 654 -7.51 15.16 2.13
N LYS A 655 -8.03 14.95 0.91
CA LYS A 655 -9.31 15.53 0.46
C LYS A 655 -10.51 14.91 1.17
N LEU A 656 -10.55 13.57 1.32
CA LEU A 656 -11.62 12.89 2.07
C LEU A 656 -11.71 13.40 3.51
N LYS A 657 -10.58 13.60 4.21
CA LYS A 657 -10.54 14.17 5.55
C LYS A 657 -11.06 15.60 5.59
N ALA A 658 -10.64 16.43 4.64
CA ALA A 658 -11.07 17.83 4.60
C ALA A 658 -12.58 17.95 4.32
N GLU A 659 -13.11 17.14 3.39
CA GLU A 659 -14.55 17.06 3.08
C GLU A 659 -15.36 16.57 4.30
N PHE A 660 -14.90 15.48 4.93
CA PHE A 660 -15.53 14.98 6.15
C PHE A 660 -15.56 16.04 7.25
N LEU A 661 -14.43 16.69 7.52
CA LEU A 661 -14.33 17.68 8.60
C LEU A 661 -15.22 18.90 8.34
N GLN A 662 -15.34 19.40 7.10
CA GLN A 662 -16.25 20.50 6.81
C GLN A 662 -17.70 20.14 7.15
N ASN A 663 -18.17 18.98 6.67
CA ASN A 663 -19.53 18.54 6.95
C ASN A 663 -19.77 18.21 8.42
N TYR A 664 -18.76 17.70 9.12
CA TYR A 664 -18.79 17.47 10.57
C TYR A 664 -18.88 18.80 11.34
N HIS A 665 -18.07 19.79 10.96
CA HIS A 665 -18.06 21.12 11.59
C HIS A 665 -19.38 21.89 11.34
N ASP A 666 -20.11 21.60 10.27
CA ASP A 666 -21.42 22.21 10.01
C ASP A 666 -22.46 21.82 11.06
N VAL A 667 -22.29 20.68 11.71
CA VAL A 667 -23.19 20.21 12.78
C VAL A 667 -22.61 20.53 14.17
N GLN A 668 -21.32 20.21 14.39
CA GLN A 668 -20.70 20.28 15.72
C GLN A 668 -20.01 21.60 16.00
N GLY A 669 -19.88 22.48 14.98
CA GLY A 669 -19.07 23.70 15.08
C GLY A 669 -17.58 23.47 14.90
N VAL A 670 -16.85 24.53 14.56
CA VAL A 670 -15.39 24.49 14.40
C VAL A 670 -14.71 24.62 15.76
N PRO A 671 -13.86 23.67 16.20
CA PRO A 671 -13.10 23.78 17.43
C PRO A 671 -12.20 25.04 17.43
N PHE A 672 -12.07 25.71 18.59
CA PHE A 672 -11.29 26.95 18.73
C PHE A 672 -9.86 26.82 18.19
N ARG A 673 -9.17 25.74 18.52
CA ARG A 673 -7.81 25.47 18.01
C ARG A 673 -7.77 25.34 16.46
N SER A 674 -8.76 24.68 15.88
CA SER A 674 -8.89 24.55 14.41
C SER A 674 -9.19 25.90 13.76
N TRP A 675 -10.06 26.70 14.40
CA TRP A 675 -10.34 28.06 13.97
C TRP A 675 -9.09 28.95 14.03
N LEU A 676 -8.33 28.90 15.13
CA LEU A 676 -7.08 29.66 15.31
C LEU A 676 -6.05 29.29 14.24
N THR A 677 -5.89 28.01 13.96
CA THR A 677 -4.96 27.50 12.96
C THR A 677 -5.40 27.88 11.54
N GLY A 678 -6.68 27.71 11.20
CA GLY A 678 -7.23 28.11 9.90
C GLY A 678 -7.03 29.59 9.61
N ASN A 679 -7.27 30.42 10.63
CA ASN A 679 -7.12 31.89 10.55
C ASN A 679 -5.67 32.38 10.83
N PHE A 680 -4.64 31.53 10.68
CA PHE A 680 -3.24 31.87 10.97
C PHE A 680 -2.80 33.17 10.32
N SER A 681 -3.13 33.38 9.05
CA SER A 681 -2.76 34.59 8.30
C SER A 681 -3.35 35.86 8.95
N THR A 682 -4.62 35.81 9.38
CA THR A 682 -5.28 36.94 10.06
C THR A 682 -4.69 37.18 11.45
N VAL A 683 -4.48 36.12 12.22
CA VAL A 683 -3.88 36.19 13.56
C VAL A 683 -2.45 36.74 13.49
N ALA A 684 -1.63 36.22 12.56
CA ALA A 684 -0.25 36.69 12.36
C ALA A 684 -0.21 38.14 11.91
N ARG A 685 -1.17 38.59 11.08
CA ARG A 685 -1.30 39.99 10.66
C ARG A 685 -1.53 40.92 11.84
N VAL A 686 -2.47 40.55 12.74
CA VAL A 686 -2.74 41.33 13.96
C VAL A 686 -1.54 41.32 14.90
N ALA A 687 -0.93 40.15 15.13
CA ALA A 687 0.25 40.03 15.98
C ALA A 687 1.47 40.79 15.43
N SER A 688 1.55 40.97 14.09
CA SER A 688 2.64 41.73 13.43
C SER A 688 2.64 43.23 13.71
N PHE A 689 1.59 43.79 14.35
CA PHE A 689 1.64 45.17 14.85
C PHE A 689 2.50 45.29 16.11
N VAL A 690 2.61 44.20 16.91
CA VAL A 690 3.39 44.16 18.15
C VAL A 690 4.24 42.86 18.20
N PRO A 691 5.13 42.62 17.21
CA PRO A 691 5.81 41.32 17.08
C PRO A 691 6.73 41.02 18.28
N TRP A 692 7.23 42.03 18.97
CA TRP A 692 8.05 41.87 20.16
C TRP A 692 7.29 41.18 21.30
N ALA A 693 6.01 41.50 21.48
CA ALA A 693 5.18 40.89 22.51
C ALA A 693 4.91 39.41 22.23
N TYR A 694 4.56 39.08 20.98
CA TYR A 694 4.43 37.71 20.53
C TYR A 694 5.74 36.94 20.74
N ASN A 695 6.86 37.51 20.29
CA ASN A 695 8.17 36.87 20.39
C ASN A 695 8.66 36.73 21.84
N LEU A 696 8.27 37.64 22.75
CA LEU A 696 8.55 37.51 24.19
C LEU A 696 7.81 36.27 24.77
N ILE A 697 6.55 36.08 24.41
CA ILE A 697 5.72 34.97 24.91
C ILE A 697 6.27 33.64 24.38
N PHE A 698 6.42 33.50 23.06
CA PHE A 698 6.80 32.24 22.42
C PHE A 698 8.31 31.97 22.41
N GLY A 699 9.13 32.99 22.58
CA GLY A 699 10.59 32.88 22.70
C GLY A 699 11.05 32.51 24.12
N THR A 700 10.28 32.85 25.15
CA THR A 700 10.60 32.55 26.55
C THR A 700 10.01 31.18 26.93
N LYS A 701 10.85 30.23 27.30
CA LYS A 701 10.45 28.81 27.56
C LYS A 701 9.26 28.69 28.56
N PHE A 702 9.27 29.44 29.66
CA PHE A 702 8.21 29.41 30.64
C PHE A 702 6.87 29.94 30.08
N LEU A 703 6.89 31.13 29.46
CA LEU A 703 5.68 31.77 28.93
C LEU A 703 5.11 30.93 27.76
N ARG A 704 5.99 30.38 26.92
CA ARG A 704 5.58 29.49 25.84
C ARG A 704 4.86 28.25 26.31
N ARG A 705 5.35 27.59 27.40
CA ARG A 705 4.68 26.43 27.97
C ARG A 705 3.25 26.74 28.43
N LEU A 706 3.06 27.88 29.11
CA LEU A 706 1.73 28.33 29.51
C LEU A 706 0.83 28.66 28.32
N ALA A 707 1.36 29.41 27.32
CA ALA A 707 0.61 29.76 26.12
C ALA A 707 0.23 28.52 25.31
N ASN A 708 1.16 27.55 25.14
CA ASN A 708 0.90 26.29 24.46
C ASN A 708 -0.24 25.51 25.12
N GLN A 709 -0.24 25.39 26.45
CA GLN A 709 -1.31 24.71 27.18
C GLN A 709 -2.69 25.36 26.97
N VAL A 710 -2.75 26.68 26.95
CA VAL A 710 -4.01 27.43 26.71
C VAL A 710 -4.57 27.16 25.31
N VAL A 711 -3.67 27.04 24.30
CA VAL A 711 -4.05 26.77 22.91
C VAL A 711 -4.27 25.27 22.64
N GLY A 712 -3.86 24.38 23.56
CA GLY A 712 -3.90 22.93 23.38
C GLY A 712 -2.71 22.39 22.57
N TYR A 713 -1.58 23.11 22.59
CA TYR A 713 -0.31 22.64 22.04
C TYR A 713 0.52 21.93 23.12
N HIS A 714 1.45 21.08 22.70
CA HIS A 714 2.34 20.40 23.63
C HIS A 714 3.30 21.42 24.30
N PRO A 715 3.46 21.39 25.66
CA PRO A 715 4.26 22.39 26.38
C PRO A 715 5.70 22.54 25.89
N ASP A 716 6.33 21.44 25.46
CA ASP A 716 7.73 21.43 25.03
C ASP A 716 7.93 21.81 23.56
N ARG A 717 6.85 21.93 22.80
CA ARG A 717 6.94 22.32 21.38
C ARG A 717 7.39 23.78 21.24
N SER A 718 8.41 24.04 20.45
CA SER A 718 8.75 25.41 20.09
C SER A 718 7.73 25.95 19.08
N VAL A 719 7.54 27.26 19.03
CA VAL A 719 6.62 27.94 18.11
C VAL A 719 7.43 28.93 17.26
N PRO A 720 7.24 28.99 15.94
CA PRO A 720 7.94 29.94 15.10
C PRO A 720 7.71 31.39 15.54
N LEU A 721 8.78 32.16 15.54
CA LEU A 721 8.73 33.59 15.93
C LEU A 721 8.31 34.45 14.74
N LEU A 722 7.59 35.54 14.99
CA LEU A 722 7.23 36.50 13.96
C LEU A 722 8.43 37.37 13.59
N ALA A 723 8.57 37.64 12.28
CA ALA A 723 9.54 38.61 11.81
C ALA A 723 9.22 40.03 12.31
N GLY A 724 10.23 40.84 12.61
CA GLY A 724 10.05 42.22 13.06
C GLY A 724 9.35 43.13 12.03
N ARG A 725 9.34 42.75 10.78
CA ARG A 725 8.63 43.38 9.67
C ARG A 725 8.18 42.31 8.67
N THR A 726 6.94 42.42 8.20
CA THR A 726 6.41 41.51 7.17
C THR A 726 7.11 41.67 5.84
N PHE A 727 7.13 40.62 5.02
CA PHE A 727 7.71 40.64 3.67
C PHE A 727 7.00 41.69 2.80
N SER A 728 5.66 41.76 2.83
CA SER A 728 4.89 42.76 2.07
C SER A 728 5.25 44.20 2.43
N ASN A 729 5.47 44.51 3.72
CA ASN A 729 5.90 45.80 4.15
C ASN A 729 7.34 46.13 3.76
N TRP A 730 8.22 45.13 3.75
CA TRP A 730 9.57 45.30 3.22
C TRP A 730 9.55 45.55 1.72
N TRP A 731 8.76 44.80 0.96
CA TRP A 731 8.59 44.90 -0.47
C TRP A 731 8.08 46.27 -0.90
N LYS A 732 6.99 46.75 -0.28
CA LYS A 732 6.42 48.08 -0.53
C LYS A 732 7.45 49.19 -0.29
N LYS A 733 8.18 49.17 0.83
CA LYS A 733 9.17 50.18 1.16
C LYS A 733 10.32 50.21 0.14
N ARG A 734 10.73 49.05 -0.31
CA ARG A 734 11.79 48.91 -1.32
C ARG A 734 11.39 49.54 -2.65
N ASN A 735 10.14 49.37 -3.08
CA ASN A 735 9.64 49.84 -4.37
C ASN A 735 9.35 51.33 -4.40
N LEU A 736 9.15 51.97 -3.27
CA LEU A 736 8.98 53.42 -3.16
C LEU A 736 10.29 54.19 -3.41
N GLY A 737 11.44 53.55 -3.47
CA GLY A 737 12.77 54.15 -3.49
C GLY A 737 13.52 54.27 -4.83
N GLY A 738 12.95 53.80 -5.97
CA GLY A 738 13.67 53.94 -7.25
C GLY A 738 13.13 53.13 -8.43
N ARG A 739 13.52 53.52 -9.65
CA ARG A 739 13.29 52.76 -10.89
C ARG A 739 14.01 51.42 -10.82
N ARG A 740 13.28 50.30 -10.97
CA ARG A 740 13.89 49.00 -11.21
C ARG A 740 14.47 48.93 -12.63
N PRO A 741 15.59 48.23 -12.84
CA PRO A 741 15.98 47.89 -14.19
C PRO A 741 14.87 47.04 -14.81
N GLU A 742 14.43 47.40 -16.00
CA GLU A 742 13.50 46.57 -16.79
C GLU A 742 14.30 45.38 -17.31
N LEU A 743 14.08 44.22 -16.75
CA LEU A 743 14.73 42.97 -17.16
C LEU A 743 13.78 42.21 -18.07
N ASP A 744 14.31 41.57 -19.09
CA ASP A 744 13.52 40.88 -20.12
C ASP A 744 12.74 39.65 -19.61
N ARG A 745 13.10 39.15 -18.42
CA ARG A 745 12.49 37.90 -17.85
C ARG A 745 11.75 38.23 -16.60
N ARG A 746 10.45 37.92 -16.60
CA ARG A 746 9.57 38.20 -15.48
C ARG A 746 9.19 36.92 -14.72
N VAL A 747 9.04 37.05 -13.40
CA VAL A 747 8.59 35.96 -12.53
C VAL A 747 7.70 36.52 -11.44
N PHE A 748 6.54 35.88 -11.21
CA PHE A 748 5.69 36.20 -10.06
C PHE A 748 6.14 35.42 -8.85
N LEU A 749 6.58 36.12 -7.81
CA LEU A 749 6.90 35.48 -6.52
C LEU A 749 5.67 35.51 -5.61
N PHE A 750 5.20 34.30 -5.27
CA PHE A 750 4.12 34.08 -4.31
C PHE A 750 4.69 34.13 -2.89
N ALA A 751 4.54 35.26 -2.22
CA ALA A 751 4.90 35.41 -0.81
C ALA A 751 3.72 34.95 0.06
N ASP A 752 3.65 33.64 0.29
CA ASP A 752 2.62 33.01 1.09
C ASP A 752 2.58 33.49 2.54
N GLU A 753 1.64 32.96 3.33
CA GLU A 753 1.46 33.34 4.74
C GLU A 753 2.69 33.02 5.61
N PHE A 754 3.47 31.98 5.31
CA PHE A 754 4.69 31.65 6.06
C PHE A 754 5.83 32.58 5.66
N THR A 755 6.05 32.78 4.37
CA THR A 755 7.04 33.71 3.82
C THR A 755 6.78 35.15 4.28
N ASN A 756 5.48 35.55 4.37
CA ASN A 756 5.14 36.94 4.74
C ASN A 756 5.37 37.24 6.22
N PHE A 757 5.16 36.30 7.13
CA PHE A 757 5.16 36.54 8.58
C PHE A 757 6.31 35.89 9.33
N LEU A 758 6.84 34.75 8.86
CA LEU A 758 7.85 33.95 9.56
C LEU A 758 9.19 33.94 8.82
N ASP A 759 9.20 33.48 7.56
CA ASP A 759 10.39 33.25 6.75
C ASP A 759 10.77 34.45 5.86
N VAL A 760 10.61 35.68 6.39
CA VAL A 760 10.81 36.92 5.66
C VAL A 760 12.22 37.02 5.07
N GLU A 761 13.25 36.59 5.79
CA GLU A 761 14.63 36.62 5.31
C GLU A 761 14.86 35.67 4.14
N ILE A 762 14.17 34.54 4.11
CA ILE A 762 14.20 33.60 2.97
C ILE A 762 13.54 34.25 1.76
N GLY A 763 12.38 34.89 1.97
CA GLY A 763 11.71 35.66 0.91
C GLY A 763 12.59 36.77 0.30
N LYS A 764 13.32 37.55 1.14
CA LYS A 764 14.29 38.56 0.69
C LYS A 764 15.42 37.92 -0.12
N LYS A 765 16.02 36.82 0.37
CA LYS A 765 17.08 36.10 -0.33
C LYS A 765 16.59 35.56 -1.68
N ALA A 766 15.33 35.09 -1.77
CA ALA A 766 14.73 34.66 -3.03
C ALA A 766 14.69 35.81 -4.06
N VAL A 767 14.22 37.00 -3.64
CA VAL A 767 14.21 38.18 -4.50
C VAL A 767 15.63 38.58 -4.96
N TYR A 768 16.57 38.68 -4.03
CA TYR A 768 17.95 39.08 -4.38
C TYR A 768 18.62 38.01 -5.27
N LEU A 769 18.40 36.74 -5.04
CA LEU A 769 18.92 35.65 -5.88
C LEU A 769 18.40 35.79 -7.32
N LEU A 770 17.09 35.92 -7.49
CA LEU A 770 16.46 36.02 -8.80
C LEU A 770 16.90 37.28 -9.56
N GLU A 771 16.94 38.44 -8.89
CA GLU A 771 17.37 39.70 -9.52
C GLU A 771 18.85 39.65 -9.96
N ARG A 772 19.74 39.08 -9.14
CA ARG A 772 21.15 38.91 -9.51
C ARG A 772 21.34 37.93 -10.67
N LEU A 773 20.39 37.04 -10.87
CA LEU A 773 20.34 36.08 -12.00
C LEU A 773 19.62 36.68 -13.22
N GLY A 774 19.19 37.96 -13.18
CA GLY A 774 18.61 38.68 -14.32
C GLY A 774 17.10 38.57 -14.48
N TYR A 775 16.34 38.29 -13.37
CA TYR A 775 14.88 38.23 -13.40
C TYR A 775 14.24 39.47 -12.79
N ASP A 776 13.21 40.01 -13.47
CA ASP A 776 12.31 41.03 -12.91
C ASP A 776 11.29 40.32 -12.02
N VAL A 777 11.45 40.48 -10.70
CA VAL A 777 10.60 39.83 -9.71
C VAL A 777 9.37 40.70 -9.45
N MET A 778 8.20 40.13 -9.68
CA MET A 778 6.91 40.75 -9.40
C MET A 778 6.28 40.09 -8.16
N VAL A 779 5.72 40.90 -7.29
CA VAL A 779 4.98 40.44 -6.09
C VAL A 779 3.64 41.14 -6.06
N PRO A 780 2.53 40.50 -5.82
CA PRO A 780 1.22 41.11 -5.70
C PRO A 780 1.22 42.25 -4.66
N ASP A 781 0.58 43.41 -4.98
CA ASP A 781 0.51 44.56 -4.07
C ASP A 781 -0.18 44.27 -2.74
N THR A 782 -1.12 43.31 -2.76
CA THR A 782 -1.80 42.82 -1.57
C THR A 782 -1.28 41.43 -1.23
N HIS A 783 -1.03 41.17 0.07
CA HIS A 783 -0.68 39.84 0.53
C HIS A 783 -1.81 38.85 0.17
N LEU A 784 -1.43 37.79 -0.53
CA LEU A 784 -2.29 36.65 -0.85
C LEU A 784 -1.90 35.46 0.03
N GLU A 785 -2.89 34.83 0.63
CA GLU A 785 -2.72 33.58 1.37
C GLU A 785 -3.11 32.39 0.49
N SER A 786 -2.52 31.23 0.73
CA SER A 786 -2.77 30.04 -0.07
C SER A 786 -4.11 29.35 0.24
N GLY A 787 -4.69 29.61 1.41
CA GLY A 787 -5.83 28.85 1.94
C GLY A 787 -5.45 27.49 2.54
N ARG A 788 -4.17 27.08 2.50
CA ARG A 788 -3.69 25.79 2.98
C ARG A 788 -4.08 25.51 4.43
N ALA A 789 -4.00 26.52 5.29
CA ALA A 789 -4.36 26.41 6.70
C ALA A 789 -5.83 26.02 6.90
N TYR A 790 -6.74 26.67 6.17
CA TYR A 790 -8.17 26.34 6.19
C TYR A 790 -8.46 24.92 5.69
N LEU A 791 -7.88 24.55 4.54
CA LEU A 791 -8.07 23.22 3.94
C LEU A 791 -7.61 22.10 4.87
N SER A 792 -6.49 22.27 5.56
CA SER A 792 -5.95 21.27 6.48
C SER A 792 -6.80 21.06 7.74
N LYS A 793 -7.66 22.01 8.07
CA LYS A 793 -8.59 21.97 9.22
C LYS A 793 -10.05 21.73 8.81
N GLY A 794 -10.31 21.38 7.53
CA GLY A 794 -11.65 21.10 7.06
C GLY A 794 -12.56 22.32 7.03
N MET A 795 -12.02 23.49 6.77
CA MET A 795 -12.76 24.76 6.58
C MET A 795 -12.80 25.09 5.09
N LEU A 796 -13.47 24.20 4.31
CA LEU A 796 -13.45 24.24 2.85
C LEU A 796 -14.18 25.46 2.27
N ARG A 797 -15.20 26.00 2.95
CA ARG A 797 -15.91 27.22 2.51
C ARG A 797 -14.97 28.41 2.44
N GLU A 798 -14.15 28.59 3.46
CA GLU A 798 -13.17 29.66 3.54
C GLU A 798 -12.04 29.42 2.53
N GLY A 799 -11.56 28.17 2.43
CA GLY A 799 -10.56 27.76 1.43
C GLY A 799 -11.03 28.02 0.00
N LYS A 800 -12.29 27.73 -0.32
CA LYS A 800 -12.91 27.97 -1.63
C LYS A 800 -13.00 29.46 -1.97
N LYS A 801 -13.37 30.32 -1.00
CA LYS A 801 -13.40 31.77 -1.19
C LYS A 801 -12.00 32.31 -1.56
N ILE A 802 -10.97 31.80 -0.86
CA ILE A 802 -9.58 32.19 -1.15
C ILE A 802 -9.15 31.68 -2.52
N ALA A 803 -9.46 30.44 -2.87
CA ALA A 803 -9.13 29.86 -4.16
C ALA A 803 -9.75 30.68 -5.31
N ASN A 804 -11.06 30.96 -5.24
CA ASN A 804 -11.76 31.76 -6.23
C ASN A 804 -11.13 33.15 -6.38
N ARG A 805 -10.87 33.84 -5.24
CA ARG A 805 -10.24 35.17 -5.23
C ARG A 805 -8.86 35.12 -5.89
N ASN A 806 -8.03 34.18 -5.54
CA ASN A 806 -6.67 34.07 -6.04
C ASN A 806 -6.65 33.75 -7.55
N VAL A 807 -7.55 32.89 -8.03
CA VAL A 807 -7.68 32.61 -9.47
C VAL A 807 -8.08 33.86 -10.22
N MET A 808 -9.11 34.61 -9.76
CA MET A 808 -9.56 35.85 -10.39
C MET A 808 -8.46 36.91 -10.45
N LEU A 809 -7.61 37.02 -9.42
CA LEU A 809 -6.55 38.02 -9.35
C LEU A 809 -5.32 37.66 -10.19
N LEU A 810 -5.03 36.36 -10.36
CA LEU A 810 -3.78 35.90 -10.97
C LEU A 810 -3.92 35.42 -12.42
N ARG A 811 -5.13 35.13 -12.91
CA ARG A 811 -5.37 34.55 -14.24
C ARG A 811 -4.84 35.39 -15.40
N GLU A 812 -4.81 36.74 -15.27
CA GLU A 812 -4.33 37.64 -16.31
C GLU A 812 -2.81 37.81 -16.29
N TRP A 813 -2.15 37.45 -15.20
CA TRP A 813 -0.73 37.71 -14.96
C TRP A 813 0.16 36.49 -15.07
N VAL A 814 -0.40 35.31 -14.72
CA VAL A 814 0.37 34.07 -14.64
C VAL A 814 0.25 33.30 -15.94
N THR A 815 1.34 33.19 -16.67
CA THR A 815 1.48 32.49 -17.94
C THR A 815 2.67 31.52 -17.88
N GLU A 816 2.92 30.78 -18.95
CA GLU A 816 4.12 29.93 -19.04
C GLU A 816 5.41 30.78 -19.01
N GLU A 817 5.40 31.98 -19.62
CA GLU A 817 6.53 32.90 -19.63
C GLU A 817 6.69 33.67 -18.30
N THR A 818 5.60 33.90 -17.60
CA THR A 818 5.58 34.59 -16.29
C THR A 818 4.94 33.68 -15.23
N PRO A 819 5.63 32.58 -14.80
CA PRO A 819 5.08 31.62 -13.86
C PRO A 819 4.93 32.20 -12.46
N LEU A 820 4.00 31.63 -11.69
CA LEU A 820 3.85 31.85 -10.26
C LEU A 820 4.82 30.92 -9.50
N VAL A 821 5.78 31.49 -8.80
CA VAL A 821 6.83 30.75 -8.09
C VAL A 821 6.66 30.90 -6.58
N GLY A 822 6.50 29.79 -5.86
CA GLY A 822 6.34 29.79 -4.41
C GLY A 822 7.53 29.21 -3.66
N ILE A 823 7.73 29.68 -2.44
CA ILE A 823 8.83 29.31 -1.55
C ILE A 823 8.44 28.12 -0.67
N GLU A 824 7.27 28.21 -0.02
CA GLU A 824 6.75 27.11 0.81
C GLU A 824 6.00 26.08 -0.06
N PRO A 825 6.50 24.83 -0.16
CA PRO A 825 5.90 23.84 -1.04
C PRO A 825 4.42 23.56 -0.75
N SER A 826 3.99 23.54 0.50
CA SER A 826 2.60 23.29 0.85
C SER A 826 1.64 24.40 0.41
N ALA A 827 2.12 25.64 0.35
CA ALA A 827 1.34 26.78 -0.08
C ALA A 827 1.19 26.83 -1.60
N ILE A 828 2.30 26.78 -2.35
CA ILE A 828 2.25 26.88 -3.82
C ILE A 828 1.60 25.66 -4.47
N LEU A 829 1.81 24.47 -3.94
CA LEU A 829 1.22 23.24 -4.50
C LEU A 829 -0.29 23.14 -4.24
N THR A 830 -0.88 23.97 -3.37
CA THR A 830 -2.34 24.11 -3.23
C THR A 830 -2.98 24.63 -4.52
N PHE A 831 -2.30 25.55 -5.24
CA PHE A 831 -2.77 26.04 -6.55
C PHE A 831 -2.82 24.92 -7.60
N ARG A 832 -1.87 23.98 -7.53
CA ARG A 832 -1.76 22.86 -8.47
C ARG A 832 -2.77 21.74 -8.19
N ASP A 833 -3.04 21.43 -6.93
CA ASP A 833 -3.78 20.25 -6.51
C ASP A 833 -5.23 20.55 -6.10
N GLU A 834 -5.43 21.44 -5.11
CA GLU A 834 -6.78 21.65 -4.58
C GLU A 834 -7.59 22.70 -5.38
N TYR A 835 -6.96 23.74 -5.92
CA TYR A 835 -7.72 24.80 -6.57
C TYR A 835 -8.56 24.33 -7.76
N PRO A 836 -8.03 23.54 -8.73
CA PRO A 836 -8.85 23.03 -9.83
C PRO A 836 -10.03 22.16 -9.39
N ASP A 837 -9.92 21.56 -8.19
CA ASP A 837 -10.92 20.66 -7.66
C ASP A 837 -11.96 21.37 -6.76
N LEU A 838 -11.67 22.63 -6.36
CA LEU A 838 -12.44 23.37 -5.35
C LEU A 838 -13.14 24.63 -5.87
N VAL A 839 -12.55 25.34 -6.87
CA VAL A 839 -13.13 26.61 -7.37
C VAL A 839 -14.52 26.45 -8.00
N ASP A 840 -15.26 27.54 -8.17
CA ASP A 840 -16.52 27.55 -8.89
C ASP A 840 -16.29 27.14 -10.37
N ASP A 841 -17.36 26.64 -11.03
CA ASP A 841 -17.22 26.06 -12.38
C ASP A 841 -16.75 27.07 -13.41
N GLU A 842 -17.15 28.33 -13.27
CA GLU A 842 -16.75 29.43 -14.17
C GLU A 842 -15.24 29.72 -14.10
N LEU A 843 -14.58 29.37 -12.99
CA LEU A 843 -13.14 29.57 -12.77
C LEU A 843 -12.30 28.32 -13.04
N LEU A 844 -12.92 27.20 -13.36
CA LEU A 844 -12.21 25.92 -13.50
C LEU A 844 -11.13 25.94 -14.59
N ALA A 845 -11.43 26.53 -15.73
CA ALA A 845 -10.49 26.64 -16.84
C ALA A 845 -9.28 27.48 -16.45
N ASP A 846 -9.52 28.65 -15.82
CA ASP A 846 -8.48 29.55 -15.34
C ASP A 846 -7.64 28.90 -14.23
N ALA A 847 -8.29 28.17 -13.30
CA ALA A 847 -7.61 27.44 -12.25
C ALA A 847 -6.69 26.33 -12.82
N LYS A 848 -7.09 25.62 -13.88
CA LYS A 848 -6.25 24.63 -14.56
C LYS A 848 -5.04 25.25 -15.26
N VAL A 849 -5.20 26.45 -15.84
CA VAL A 849 -4.06 27.21 -16.42
C VAL A 849 -3.10 27.66 -15.32
N LEU A 850 -3.63 28.25 -14.26
CA LEU A 850 -2.84 28.67 -13.10
C LEU A 850 -2.09 27.49 -12.46
N ALA A 851 -2.74 26.34 -12.32
CA ALA A 851 -2.14 25.12 -11.77
C ALA A 851 -0.93 24.62 -12.55
N ARG A 852 -0.97 24.69 -13.89
CA ARG A 852 0.17 24.32 -14.75
C ARG A 852 1.35 25.27 -14.61
N ASN A 853 1.09 26.55 -14.32
CA ASN A 853 2.10 27.60 -14.22
C ASN A 853 2.48 27.97 -12.78
N ALA A 854 1.93 27.24 -11.77
CA ALA A 854 2.33 27.37 -10.38
C ALA A 854 3.46 26.38 -10.07
N LEU A 855 4.66 26.90 -9.80
CA LEU A 855 5.90 26.14 -9.64
C LEU A 855 6.48 26.33 -8.23
N THR A 856 7.06 25.27 -7.66
CA THR A 856 7.97 25.48 -6.52
C THR A 856 9.19 26.25 -7.00
N PHE A 857 9.89 26.90 -6.09
CA PHE A 857 11.11 27.63 -6.42
C PHE A 857 12.15 26.71 -7.09
N GLU A 858 12.25 25.48 -6.62
CA GLU A 858 13.16 24.47 -7.14
C GLU A 858 12.78 24.03 -8.57
N GLU A 859 11.50 23.89 -8.87
CA GLU A 859 11.04 23.54 -10.23
C GLU A 859 11.33 24.67 -11.23
N PHE A 860 11.03 25.91 -10.83
CA PHE A 860 11.37 27.07 -11.63
C PHE A 860 12.88 27.11 -11.92
N PHE A 861 13.68 26.98 -10.87
CA PHE A 861 15.14 27.05 -10.99
C PHE A 861 15.70 25.93 -11.88
N ALA A 862 15.20 24.70 -11.73
CA ALA A 862 15.59 23.55 -12.55
C ALA A 862 15.22 23.78 -14.04
N ARG A 863 14.04 24.36 -14.33
CA ARG A 863 13.63 24.74 -15.69
C ARG A 863 14.58 25.76 -16.30
N GLU A 864 14.99 26.75 -15.52
CA GLU A 864 15.91 27.78 -15.99
C GLU A 864 17.37 27.27 -16.22
N ILE A 865 17.78 26.23 -15.44
CA ILE A 865 19.03 25.49 -15.69
C ILE A 865 18.94 24.73 -17.03
N ASP A 866 17.85 24.04 -17.28
CA ASP A 866 17.64 23.28 -18.54
C ASP A 866 17.65 24.18 -19.75
N ALA A 867 17.09 25.36 -19.61
CA ALA A 867 17.11 26.41 -20.63
C ALA A 867 18.46 27.15 -20.73
N LYS A 868 19.48 26.74 -19.95
CA LYS A 868 20.81 27.36 -19.88
C LYS A 868 20.79 28.87 -19.55
N ARG A 869 19.74 29.32 -18.86
CA ARG A 869 19.62 30.72 -18.42
C ARG A 869 20.26 30.94 -17.04
N ILE A 870 20.36 29.88 -16.24
CA ILE A 870 21.12 29.85 -14.99
C ILE A 870 22.20 28.77 -15.15
N THR A 871 23.46 29.14 -14.86
CA THR A 871 24.62 28.29 -15.11
C THR A 871 25.55 28.21 -13.88
N LYS A 872 26.40 27.21 -13.83
CA LYS A 872 27.31 26.95 -12.68
C LYS A 872 28.36 28.09 -12.48
N GLU A 873 28.71 28.82 -13.52
CA GLU A 873 29.70 29.89 -13.49
C GLU A 873 29.28 31.07 -12.59
N GLN A 874 27.98 31.21 -12.31
CA GLN A 874 27.41 32.21 -11.42
C GLN A 874 27.58 31.86 -9.94
N PHE A 875 28.08 30.67 -9.62
CA PHE A 875 28.17 30.13 -8.25
C PHE A 875 29.60 29.78 -7.83
N THR A 876 29.78 29.63 -6.52
CA THR A 876 31.07 29.23 -5.90
C THR A 876 31.53 27.86 -6.36
N GLN A 877 32.86 27.66 -6.27
CA GLN A 877 33.50 26.36 -6.48
C GLN A 877 33.87 25.66 -5.16
N GLU A 878 33.42 26.17 -4.02
CA GLU A 878 33.66 25.52 -2.75
C GLU A 878 33.05 24.11 -2.70
N LYS A 879 33.71 23.20 -2.01
CA LYS A 879 33.16 21.85 -1.81
C LYS A 879 32.23 21.83 -0.60
N ARG A 880 31.00 21.36 -0.80
CA ARG A 880 30.01 21.20 0.28
C ARG A 880 29.25 19.89 0.14
N LEU A 881 29.00 19.23 1.28
CA LEU A 881 28.07 18.09 1.36
C LEU A 881 26.73 18.60 1.91
N ILE A 882 25.66 18.28 1.20
CA ILE A 882 24.30 18.69 1.54
C ILE A 882 23.45 17.43 1.72
N LYS A 883 22.78 17.31 2.87
CA LYS A 883 21.76 16.29 3.11
C LYS A 883 20.38 16.93 2.98
N LEU A 884 19.63 16.53 1.95
CA LEU A 884 18.34 17.12 1.60
C LEU A 884 17.19 16.26 2.13
N HIS A 885 16.34 16.83 2.98
CA HIS A 885 15.03 16.31 3.34
C HIS A 885 13.95 16.94 2.44
N GLY A 886 13.28 16.14 1.63
CA GLY A 886 12.19 16.60 0.76
C GLY A 886 10.88 16.80 1.52
N HIS A 887 10.14 17.87 1.22
CA HIS A 887 8.82 18.12 1.78
C HIS A 887 7.80 17.07 1.32
N CYS A 888 6.91 16.59 2.21
CA CYS A 888 5.98 15.50 1.90
C CYS A 888 5.02 15.83 0.73
N GLN A 889 4.45 17.05 0.70
CA GLN A 889 3.58 17.45 -0.42
C GLN A 889 4.36 17.68 -1.72
N GLN A 890 5.62 18.07 -1.65
CA GLN A 890 6.49 18.15 -2.83
C GLN A 890 6.72 16.76 -3.42
N LYS A 891 6.97 15.75 -2.60
CA LYS A 891 7.08 14.36 -3.04
C LYS A 891 5.78 13.84 -3.68
N ALA A 892 4.62 14.26 -3.15
CA ALA A 892 3.31 13.78 -3.59
C ALA A 892 2.78 14.48 -4.86
N VAL A 893 3.04 15.77 -5.03
CA VAL A 893 2.41 16.62 -6.09
C VAL A 893 3.44 17.19 -7.07
N SER A 894 4.74 17.02 -6.77
CA SER A 894 5.88 17.46 -7.57
C SER A 894 6.95 16.37 -7.61
N ASN A 895 8.22 16.73 -7.43
CA ASN A 895 9.34 15.80 -7.33
C ASN A 895 10.55 16.42 -6.58
N LEU A 896 11.53 15.57 -6.22
CA LEU A 896 12.78 16.01 -5.59
C LEU A 896 13.94 16.16 -6.57
N VAL A 897 13.77 15.76 -7.84
CA VAL A 897 14.81 15.88 -8.88
C VAL A 897 15.19 17.34 -9.07
N SER A 898 14.17 18.23 -9.10
CA SER A 898 14.36 19.67 -9.24
C SER A 898 15.16 20.26 -8.07
N SER A 899 14.87 19.85 -6.83
CA SER A 899 15.62 20.32 -5.65
C SER A 899 17.07 19.84 -5.67
N LYS A 900 17.30 18.57 -6.05
CA LYS A 900 18.65 18.01 -6.19
C LYS A 900 19.44 18.73 -7.29
N LYS A 901 18.80 18.99 -8.43
CA LYS A 901 19.39 19.70 -9.56
C LYS A 901 19.76 21.13 -9.22
N MET A 902 18.85 21.86 -8.58
CA MET A 902 19.05 23.21 -8.11
C MET A 902 20.24 23.29 -7.14
N LEU A 903 20.23 22.48 -6.07
CA LEU A 903 21.29 22.49 -5.07
C LEU A 903 22.66 21.95 -5.57
N GLY A 904 22.64 21.09 -6.57
CA GLY A 904 23.84 20.54 -7.22
C GLY A 904 24.41 21.41 -8.34
N LEU A 905 23.86 22.62 -8.59
CA LEU A 905 24.34 23.50 -9.64
C LEU A 905 25.76 24.03 -9.37
N PRO A 906 26.14 24.45 -8.13
CA PRO A 906 27.54 24.78 -7.84
C PRO A 906 28.41 23.54 -8.02
N GLU A 907 29.52 23.67 -8.76
CA GLU A 907 30.31 22.56 -9.32
C GLU A 907 30.76 21.47 -8.32
N ASN A 908 31.01 21.85 -7.08
CA ASN A 908 31.54 20.96 -6.04
C ASN A 908 30.54 20.69 -4.89
N TYR A 909 29.23 20.93 -5.13
CA TYR A 909 28.19 20.58 -4.16
C TYR A 909 27.73 19.13 -4.39
N ASP A 910 27.92 18.26 -3.39
CA ASP A 910 27.39 16.91 -3.35
C ASP A 910 26.05 16.90 -2.60
N VAL A 911 24.98 16.56 -3.31
CA VAL A 911 23.61 16.59 -2.77
C VAL A 911 23.08 15.18 -2.62
N GLN A 912 22.90 14.76 -1.38
CA GLN A 912 22.41 13.45 -0.99
C GLN A 912 21.03 13.55 -0.36
N LEU A 913 20.07 12.77 -0.89
CA LEU A 913 18.72 12.72 -0.34
C LEU A 913 18.72 11.93 0.98
N ILE A 914 18.03 12.44 1.99
CA ILE A 914 17.68 11.65 3.17
C ILE A 914 16.45 10.81 2.78
N PRO A 915 16.50 9.47 2.88
CA PRO A 915 15.39 8.60 2.46
C PRO A 915 14.26 8.59 3.48
N SER A 916 13.95 9.74 4.06
CA SER A 916 12.88 9.95 5.02
C SER A 916 11.52 10.14 4.33
N GLY A 917 10.45 9.68 4.95
CA GLY A 917 9.08 9.98 4.54
C GLY A 917 8.66 11.40 4.91
N CYS A 918 7.68 11.54 5.79
CA CYS A 918 7.27 12.81 6.41
C CYS A 918 8.21 13.19 7.57
N CYS A 919 8.34 14.49 7.88
CA CYS A 919 9.06 14.93 9.08
C CYS A 919 8.25 14.71 10.38
N GLY A 920 6.92 14.56 10.28
CA GLY A 920 6.02 14.40 11.42
C GLY A 920 5.33 15.70 11.89
N MET A 921 5.76 16.87 11.45
CA MET A 921 5.15 18.16 11.87
C MET A 921 3.81 18.43 11.19
N ALA A 922 3.74 18.32 9.86
CA ALA A 922 2.54 18.47 9.04
C ALA A 922 1.65 19.67 9.43
N GLY A 923 2.16 20.86 9.27
CA GLY A 923 1.46 22.10 9.68
C GLY A 923 1.27 22.16 11.18
N SER A 924 0.01 22.19 11.67
CA SER A 924 -0.29 22.26 13.10
C SER A 924 -0.30 20.90 13.81
N PHE A 925 -0.33 19.78 13.07
CA PHE A 925 -0.46 18.44 13.65
C PHE A 925 0.57 18.17 14.76
N GLY A 926 1.85 18.41 14.49
CA GLY A 926 2.92 18.16 15.43
C GLY A 926 2.99 19.14 16.61
N TYR A 927 2.22 20.23 16.59
CA TYR A 927 2.10 21.14 17.74
C TYR A 927 1.06 20.67 18.75
N GLU A 928 0.02 19.97 18.30
CA GLU A 928 -1.11 19.53 19.11
C GLU A 928 -0.65 18.52 20.18
N ALA A 929 -1.11 18.72 21.42
CA ALA A 929 -0.60 17.97 22.59
C ALA A 929 -0.78 16.45 22.42
N GLU A 930 -1.92 16.02 21.91
CA GLU A 930 -2.28 14.62 21.68
C GLU A 930 -1.49 13.97 20.52
N HIS A 931 -0.93 14.76 19.61
CA HIS A 931 -0.20 14.28 18.43
C HIS A 931 1.32 14.36 18.58
N TYR A 932 1.83 15.01 19.62
CA TYR A 932 3.25 15.29 19.80
C TYR A 932 4.12 14.03 19.75
N ASP A 933 3.75 13.00 20.53
CA ASP A 933 4.52 11.76 20.62
C ASP A 933 4.57 11.03 19.26
N VAL A 934 3.45 10.98 18.54
CA VAL A 934 3.40 10.39 17.20
C VAL A 934 4.22 11.20 16.22
N SER A 935 4.16 12.53 16.30
CA SER A 935 4.96 13.44 15.48
C SER A 935 6.46 13.21 15.67
N MET A 936 6.92 13.07 16.93
CA MET A 936 8.32 12.80 17.24
C MET A 936 8.73 11.39 16.80
N LYS A 937 7.90 10.37 17.01
CA LYS A 937 8.16 9.00 16.52
C LYS A 937 8.31 8.95 15.01
N ILE A 938 7.51 9.70 14.24
CA ILE A 938 7.66 9.79 12.78
C ILE A 938 9.03 10.37 12.41
N GLY A 939 9.48 11.42 13.07
CA GLY A 939 10.81 12.00 12.87
C GLY A 939 11.94 11.00 13.19
N GLU A 940 11.77 10.19 14.22
CA GLU A 940 12.74 9.17 14.67
C GLU A 940 12.84 7.96 13.72
N LEU A 941 11.87 7.72 12.84
CA LEU A 941 11.94 6.57 11.92
C LEU A 941 13.21 6.61 11.04
N VAL A 942 13.51 7.78 10.47
CA VAL A 942 14.65 7.95 9.53
C VAL A 942 15.31 9.31 9.67
N LEU A 943 14.52 10.40 9.77
CA LEU A 943 15.01 11.77 9.62
C LEU A 943 15.98 12.17 10.72
N PHE A 944 15.58 12.04 11.99
CA PHE A 944 16.39 12.48 13.12
C PHE A 944 17.68 11.65 13.29
N PRO A 945 17.65 10.31 13.24
CA PRO A 945 18.85 9.50 13.30
C PRO A 945 19.84 9.83 12.19
N THR A 946 19.36 10.01 10.94
CA THR A 946 20.22 10.36 9.82
C THR A 946 20.92 11.70 10.04
N ILE A 947 20.20 12.72 10.56
CA ILE A 947 20.77 14.06 10.78
C ILE A 947 21.76 14.05 11.93
N ARG A 948 21.46 13.36 13.04
CA ARG A 948 22.35 13.29 14.21
C ARG A 948 23.70 12.62 13.89
N GLN A 949 23.72 11.71 12.93
CA GLN A 949 24.95 11.04 12.47
C GLN A 949 25.84 11.92 11.59
N GLN A 950 25.35 13.08 11.11
CA GLN A 950 26.14 13.93 10.23
C GLN A 950 27.10 14.82 11.02
N PRO A 951 28.36 15.00 10.53
CA PRO A 951 29.27 16.01 11.02
C PRO A 951 28.66 17.43 10.99
N GLN A 952 29.21 18.34 11.81
CA GLN A 952 28.65 19.69 11.95
C GLN A 952 28.78 20.58 10.68
N ASP A 953 29.77 20.31 9.84
CA ASP A 953 30.02 21.00 8.58
C ASP A 953 29.12 20.57 7.44
N VAL A 954 28.39 19.45 7.60
CA VAL A 954 27.38 18.99 6.65
C VAL A 954 26.15 19.89 6.72
N ILE A 955 25.76 20.47 5.59
CA ILE A 955 24.57 21.31 5.47
C ILE A 955 23.31 20.44 5.44
N ILE A 956 22.36 20.75 6.31
CA ILE A 956 21.03 20.13 6.29
C ILE A 956 20.10 21.05 5.51
N ALA A 957 19.49 20.55 4.44
CA ALA A 957 18.56 21.28 3.59
C ALA A 957 17.13 20.78 3.76
N ALA A 958 16.17 21.69 3.92
CA ALA A 958 14.75 21.37 3.92
C ALA A 958 13.92 22.57 3.43
N PRO A 959 13.08 22.44 2.37
CA PRO A 959 12.33 23.56 1.81
C PRO A 959 11.16 24.01 2.70
N GLY A 960 10.49 23.08 3.41
CA GLY A 960 9.31 23.43 4.20
C GLY A 960 9.64 24.03 5.57
N THR A 961 8.92 25.09 5.93
CA THR A 961 8.98 25.76 7.26
C THR A 961 8.75 24.74 8.39
N SER A 962 7.71 23.92 8.29
CA SER A 962 7.40 22.86 9.25
C SER A 962 8.54 21.83 9.37
N CYS A 963 9.20 21.51 8.25
CA CYS A 963 10.29 20.54 8.26
C CYS A 963 11.54 21.08 8.98
N ARG A 964 11.92 22.32 8.71
CA ARG A 964 13.06 22.98 9.38
C ARG A 964 12.84 23.07 10.89
N HIS A 965 11.62 23.42 11.28
CA HIS A 965 11.23 23.51 12.70
C HIS A 965 11.27 22.16 13.38
N GLN A 966 10.73 21.13 12.77
CA GLN A 966 10.75 19.74 13.28
C GLN A 966 12.17 19.20 13.45
N ILE A 967 13.05 19.47 12.47
CA ILE A 967 14.46 19.07 12.53
C ILE A 967 15.15 19.75 13.74
N TYR A 968 14.91 21.05 13.92
CA TYR A 968 15.48 21.75 15.07
C TYR A 968 14.99 21.19 16.41
N ASP A 969 13.69 21.01 16.58
CA ASP A 969 13.10 20.46 17.82
C ASP A 969 13.59 19.03 18.11
N GLY A 970 13.75 18.19 17.06
CA GLY A 970 14.13 16.79 17.25
C GLY A 970 15.63 16.52 17.33
N THR A 971 16.48 17.43 16.81
CA THR A 971 17.92 17.16 16.68
C THR A 971 18.83 18.28 17.22
N GLY A 972 18.31 19.48 17.45
CA GLY A 972 19.10 20.67 17.75
C GLY A 972 19.89 21.25 16.55
N ARG A 973 19.78 20.63 15.35
CA ARG A 973 20.47 21.07 14.12
C ARG A 973 19.62 22.08 13.37
N THR A 974 20.25 23.15 12.92
CA THR A 974 19.61 24.10 11.99
C THR A 974 19.57 23.52 10.59
N ALA A 975 18.39 23.50 9.98
CA ALA A 975 18.20 23.18 8.57
C ALA A 975 17.96 24.47 7.78
N PHE A 976 18.55 24.56 6.60
CA PHE A 976 18.47 25.74 5.72
C PHE A 976 17.50 25.47 4.56
N HIS A 977 16.84 26.55 4.12
CA HIS A 977 16.07 26.48 2.89
C HIS A 977 17.02 26.39 1.68
N PRO A 978 16.69 25.63 0.59
CA PRO A 978 17.52 25.58 -0.63
C PRO A 978 17.90 26.96 -1.17
N ILE A 979 17.02 27.95 -1.10
CA ILE A 979 17.26 29.34 -1.49
C ILE A 979 18.42 29.96 -0.69
N GLU A 980 18.48 29.73 0.62
CA GLU A 980 19.53 30.28 1.49
C GLU A 980 20.92 29.74 1.11
N ILE A 981 20.95 28.44 0.80
CA ILE A 981 22.17 27.72 0.43
C ILE A 981 22.71 28.28 -0.92
N LEU A 982 21.81 28.44 -1.91
CA LEU A 982 22.24 28.97 -3.21
C LEU A 982 22.53 30.48 -3.17
N TYR A 983 21.78 31.25 -2.37
CA TYR A 983 22.10 32.68 -2.19
C TYR A 983 23.50 32.88 -1.58
N ALA A 984 23.88 32.05 -0.61
CA ALA A 984 25.22 32.05 -0.03
C ALA A 984 26.31 31.54 -1.00
N ALA A 985 25.93 30.76 -1.99
CA ALA A 985 26.84 30.23 -3.02
C ALA A 985 27.00 31.18 -4.22
N LEU A 986 26.19 32.23 -4.34
CA LEU A 986 26.21 33.13 -5.47
C LEU A 986 27.49 34.03 -5.44
N ARG A 987 28.16 34.17 -6.61
CA ARG A 987 29.38 35.01 -6.78
C ARG A 987 29.08 36.49 -6.90
#